data_8ae000d4663aaa86fc997d103f138034
#
_entry.id   8ae000d4663aaa86fc997d103f138034
#
_cell.length_a   1.000
_cell.length_b   1.000
_cell.length_c   1.000
_cell.angle_alpha   90.00
_cell.angle_beta   90.00
_cell.angle_gamma   90.00
#
_symmetry.space_group_name_H-M   'P 1'
#
loop_
_entity.id
_entity.type
_entity.pdbx_description
1 polymer ?
#
loop_
_entity_poly.entity_id
_entity_poly.type
_entity_poly.pdbx_seq_one_letter_code
_entity_poly.pdbx_strand_id
1 'polypeptide(L)'
;MTNTDEEARCEVDGLVFREPADIEVRGARVHNLKDIDVDIPLHQMVGIAGVSGSGKSSLALGVLYAEGSRRYLEALSTYTRRRIGQTTRAQVDEVLHVPAAIALRQRPAVPGVHSTFGTSTELLNYLRLMFSRLGSHECPNGHHVPPSLNVAAEKPIECPVCHVKFYGPSAEDLAFNSAGACPTCGGTGVVREIDESTLIADDSLTLEEGAVAPWRQLMWSLMPQVAQEMGVRIDVPYRDLTDREKEIVLHGPMEKRHILYVPKNKDHATELDFTYYSAVNTVKNALAKVKDEKGLARVARFLKQGTCPDCHGTRLSAKARSSLLDGMNLAQATAQTLDELAQWAPTLPDKLPEDMRPMAKAIVAEMNEPMHRLQQLGLGYLSLDRAGSTLSNGELQRVQLARAVRTRTTGVLYVLDEPSIGLHPSNVEGLLGVIDDLMGDGNSVVVVDHDLSVLRATDYIVEIGPGSGSDGGRVIAQGTVGEIEADPASRIGPYLSGARHVHVRERANDKAMFEKGAIELETLPLHTVKSLSVKIPLGRMTAITGVSGSGKTTLVLESLIPALQSMLDGKKLPAHVRRIDAPGIKRVHLIDATPIGANVRSTVATYSGIMDDLRRAFAAAPAAKERKLKAGAFSYNTGSLRCPTCDGTGQISLDVQFLPDVDIMCPDCHGSRYGQDAYDIRLPFEDIDGCRNEAEGPVSTPDNPTEELSLPDVLALTVDELLCMASTSIPKAKAKLQTLSDLGLGYLTLGEATPALSGGEAQRLKLAGEMHKKQADALFVFDEPTIGLHPADVEVLLRVLQRLVEKGATVIVIEHDLDLIANSDYVIDMGPGGGEAGGEIVCAGTPEHVVTCTGSVTGKYLKPLL
;
A
#
# COMPACT_ATOMS: atom_id res chain seq x y z
N MET A 1 10.59 -34.76 34.84
CA MET A 1 11.96 -35.38 34.84
C MET A 1 12.82 -34.51 33.96
N THR A 2 13.56 -33.72 34.60
CA THR A 2 14.77 -32.98 34.25
C THR A 2 15.34 -33.31 32.87
N ASN A 3 15.14 -32.43 31.89
CA ASN A 3 16.05 -32.30 30.75
C ASN A 3 16.88 -31.05 31.01
N THR A 4 18.12 -31.29 31.32
CA THR A 4 19.19 -30.34 31.59
C THR A 4 19.62 -29.71 30.27
N ASP A 5 19.68 -28.38 30.28
CA ASP A 5 20.35 -27.53 29.29
C ASP A 5 21.73 -28.10 28.88
N GLU A 6 21.81 -28.68 27.69
CA GLU A 6 23.08 -28.85 26.98
C GLU A 6 23.37 -27.52 26.25
N GLU A 7 23.93 -26.55 27.00
CA GLU A 7 24.58 -25.36 26.44
C GLU A 7 25.65 -25.80 25.42
N ALA A 8 25.52 -25.35 24.19
CA ALA A 8 26.54 -25.60 23.16
C ALA A 8 27.88 -24.98 23.59
N ARG A 9 28.79 -25.81 24.08
CA ARG A 9 30.15 -25.42 24.53
C ARG A 9 31.13 -25.72 23.43
N CYS A 10 31.72 -24.66 22.83
CA CYS A 10 32.85 -24.80 21.96
C CYS A 10 34.12 -24.48 22.77
N GLU A 11 34.97 -25.48 23.08
CA GLU A 11 36.25 -25.27 23.75
C GLU A 11 37.36 -25.13 22.68
N VAL A 12 37.96 -23.95 22.63
CA VAL A 12 39.17 -23.70 21.84
C VAL A 12 40.24 -23.14 22.82
N ASP A 13 41.35 -23.83 22.98
CA ASP A 13 42.50 -23.46 23.85
C ASP A 13 42.14 -23.17 25.32
N GLY A 14 41.19 -23.91 25.90
CA GLY A 14 40.81 -23.74 27.33
C GLY A 14 39.95 -22.52 27.64
N LEU A 15 39.51 -21.81 26.61
CA LEU A 15 38.52 -20.74 26.73
C LEU A 15 37.14 -21.29 26.39
N VAL A 16 36.22 -21.25 27.33
CA VAL A 16 34.80 -21.60 27.11
C VAL A 16 34.13 -20.36 26.52
N PHE A 17 33.85 -20.37 25.22
CA PHE A 17 33.00 -19.36 24.59
C PHE A 17 31.54 -19.75 24.84
N ARG A 18 30.82 -18.92 25.57
CA ARG A 18 29.35 -19.02 25.64
C ARG A 18 28.79 -18.15 24.51
N GLU A 19 27.96 -18.70 23.67
CA GLU A 19 27.15 -17.90 22.78
C GLU A 19 26.21 -17.03 23.62
N PRO A 20 26.05 -15.73 23.26
CA PRO A 20 25.12 -14.85 23.97
C PRO A 20 23.71 -15.40 23.80
N ALA A 21 22.94 -15.42 24.89
CA ALA A 21 21.57 -15.91 24.88
C ALA A 21 20.58 -14.84 24.35
N ASP A 22 20.93 -13.56 24.56
CA ASP A 22 20.01 -12.44 24.31
C ASP A 22 20.69 -11.30 23.53
N ILE A 23 19.88 -10.55 22.79
CA ILE A 23 20.21 -9.20 22.34
C ILE A 23 19.89 -8.27 23.50
N GLU A 24 20.87 -7.55 24.02
CA GLU A 24 20.68 -6.60 25.11
C GLU A 24 20.51 -5.20 24.55
N VAL A 25 19.38 -4.56 24.81
CA VAL A 25 19.09 -3.17 24.47
C VAL A 25 19.05 -2.35 25.75
N ARG A 26 19.81 -1.25 25.83
CA ARG A 26 19.86 -0.38 27.00
C ARG A 26 19.67 1.08 26.57
N GLY A 27 18.77 1.78 27.26
CA GLY A 27 18.53 3.20 27.08
C GLY A 27 17.95 3.58 25.72
N ALA A 28 17.00 2.82 25.20
CA ALA A 28 16.41 3.11 23.88
C ALA A 28 15.39 4.27 23.95
N ARG A 29 15.62 5.32 23.12
CA ARG A 29 14.82 6.57 23.06
C ARG A 29 14.40 6.91 21.63
N VAL A 30 14.26 5.92 20.77
CA VAL A 30 13.87 6.11 19.37
C VAL A 30 12.39 6.45 19.29
N HIS A 31 12.05 7.55 18.63
CA HIS A 31 10.67 8.07 18.49
C HIS A 31 10.00 8.25 19.86
N ASN A 32 8.95 7.44 20.14
CA ASN A 32 8.20 7.52 21.39
C ASN A 32 8.72 6.60 22.52
N LEU A 33 9.79 5.84 22.30
CA LEU A 33 10.39 5.01 23.36
C LEU A 33 10.94 5.85 24.49
N LYS A 34 10.65 5.44 25.74
CA LYS A 34 10.97 6.19 26.97
C LYS A 34 12.09 5.54 27.76
N ASP A 35 13.33 5.60 27.20
CA ASP A 35 14.53 5.14 27.89
C ASP A 35 14.39 3.69 28.35
N ILE A 36 14.03 2.79 27.43
CA ILE A 36 13.73 1.40 27.76
C ILE A 36 14.95 0.51 27.71
N ASP A 37 14.99 -0.42 28.66
CA ASP A 37 15.90 -1.56 28.70
C ASP A 37 15.09 -2.83 28.40
N VAL A 38 15.58 -3.67 27.48
CA VAL A 38 14.92 -4.92 27.13
C VAL A 38 15.93 -5.95 26.62
N ASP A 39 15.73 -7.20 27.01
CA ASP A 39 16.48 -8.35 26.53
C ASP A 39 15.61 -9.16 25.56
N ILE A 40 16.14 -9.46 24.38
CA ILE A 40 15.46 -10.17 23.29
C ILE A 40 16.16 -11.49 23.07
N PRO A 41 15.53 -12.62 23.38
CA PRO A 41 16.14 -13.94 23.20
C PRO A 41 16.59 -14.22 21.77
N LEU A 42 17.80 -14.76 21.61
CA LEU A 42 18.32 -15.23 20.33
C LEU A 42 17.80 -16.65 20.01
N HIS A 43 17.78 -17.00 18.73
CA HIS A 43 17.34 -18.31 18.23
C HIS A 43 15.90 -18.67 18.64
N GLN A 44 15.07 -17.66 18.88
CA GLN A 44 13.66 -17.78 19.23
C GLN A 44 12.81 -16.88 18.33
N MET A 45 11.52 -17.21 18.25
CA MET A 45 10.52 -16.34 17.65
C MET A 45 9.97 -15.40 18.74
N VAL A 46 10.35 -14.13 18.67
CA VAL A 46 9.94 -13.11 19.65
C VAL A 46 8.84 -12.22 19.06
N GLY A 47 7.69 -12.19 19.72
CA GLY A 47 6.57 -11.32 19.38
C GLY A 47 6.70 -9.93 20.05
N ILE A 48 6.57 -8.85 19.29
CA ILE A 48 6.43 -7.50 19.86
C ILE A 48 4.97 -7.09 19.74
N ALA A 49 4.27 -7.04 20.88
CA ALA A 49 2.85 -6.73 20.99
C ALA A 49 2.62 -5.32 21.59
N GLY A 50 1.38 -4.86 21.52
CA GLY A 50 0.93 -3.59 22.11
C GLY A 50 -0.04 -2.83 21.21
N VAL A 51 -0.71 -1.81 21.75
CA VAL A 51 -1.68 -0.99 21.01
C VAL A 51 -1.03 -0.21 19.84
N SER A 52 -1.83 0.25 18.90
CA SER A 52 -1.34 1.07 17.79
C SER A 52 -0.67 2.35 18.32
N GLY A 53 0.51 2.70 17.78
CA GLY A 53 1.27 3.87 18.25
C GLY A 53 1.99 3.72 19.58
N SER A 54 2.06 2.51 20.17
CA SER A 54 2.76 2.27 21.44
C SER A 54 4.29 2.29 21.35
N GLY A 55 4.89 2.12 20.15
CA GLY A 55 6.34 2.09 19.95
C GLY A 55 6.92 0.76 19.46
N LYS A 56 6.08 -0.21 19.08
CA LYS A 56 6.50 -1.54 18.57
C LYS A 56 7.51 -1.45 17.43
N SER A 57 7.13 -0.75 16.36
CA SER A 57 8.01 -0.57 15.19
C SER A 57 9.22 0.30 15.51
N SER A 58 9.15 1.17 16.54
CA SER A 58 10.30 1.93 17.04
C SER A 58 11.35 1.00 17.64
N LEU A 59 10.95 -0.01 18.41
CA LEU A 59 11.87 -1.04 18.93
C LEU A 59 12.36 -1.96 17.81
N ALA A 60 11.44 -2.55 17.04
CA ALA A 60 11.77 -3.56 16.03
C ALA A 60 12.64 -3.00 14.89
N LEU A 61 12.15 -1.93 14.23
CA LEU A 61 12.80 -1.34 13.06
C LEU A 61 13.78 -0.22 13.45
N GLY A 62 13.39 0.62 14.43
CA GLY A 62 14.17 1.78 14.82
C GLY A 62 15.39 1.45 15.68
N VAL A 63 15.38 0.35 16.43
CA VAL A 63 16.50 -0.10 17.26
C VAL A 63 17.13 -1.37 16.68
N LEU A 64 16.44 -2.51 16.74
CA LEU A 64 17.02 -3.82 16.43
C LEU A 64 17.51 -3.91 14.97
N TYR A 65 16.63 -3.60 14.01
CA TYR A 65 17.02 -3.62 12.61
C TYR A 65 18.05 -2.54 12.27
N ALA A 66 17.88 -1.31 12.79
CA ALA A 66 18.81 -0.22 12.50
C ALA A 66 20.24 -0.53 12.97
N GLU A 67 20.41 -1.05 14.20
CA GLU A 67 21.72 -1.39 14.74
C GLU A 67 22.30 -2.65 14.10
N GLY A 68 21.52 -3.72 13.88
CA GLY A 68 21.98 -4.92 13.21
C GLY A 68 22.40 -4.66 11.76
N SER A 69 21.61 -3.89 11.02
CA SER A 69 21.93 -3.48 9.65
C SER A 69 23.16 -2.55 9.61
N ARG A 70 23.27 -1.59 10.52
CA ARG A 70 24.43 -0.67 10.62
C ARG A 70 25.74 -1.43 10.84
N ARG A 71 25.78 -2.35 11.82
CA ARG A 71 26.98 -3.14 12.11
C ARG A 71 27.41 -4.01 10.94
N TYR A 72 26.46 -4.64 10.25
CA TYR A 72 26.73 -5.37 9.02
C TYR A 72 27.34 -4.48 7.93
N LEU A 73 26.76 -3.28 7.71
CA LEU A 73 27.27 -2.33 6.74
C LEU A 73 28.65 -1.78 7.12
N GLU A 74 28.95 -1.61 8.39
CA GLU A 74 30.28 -1.17 8.88
C GLU A 74 31.38 -2.17 8.60
N ALA A 75 31.06 -3.46 8.56
CA ALA A 75 32.01 -4.54 8.18
C ALA A 75 32.35 -4.54 6.68
N LEU A 76 31.52 -3.87 5.81
CA LEU A 76 31.76 -3.79 4.39
C LEU A 76 32.79 -2.72 4.01
N SER A 77 33.40 -2.85 2.80
CA SER A 77 34.31 -1.85 2.29
C SER A 77 33.71 -0.47 2.17
N THR A 78 34.51 0.59 2.28
CA THR A 78 34.08 1.99 2.17
C THR A 78 33.40 2.30 0.84
N TYR A 79 33.79 1.62 -0.23
CA TYR A 79 33.17 1.75 -1.55
C TYR A 79 31.75 1.20 -1.57
N THR A 80 31.53 0.03 -0.96
CA THR A 80 30.22 -0.61 -0.87
C THR A 80 29.28 0.19 0.04
N ARG A 81 29.78 0.67 1.20
CA ARG A 81 29.03 1.53 2.12
C ARG A 81 28.49 2.81 1.50
N ARG A 82 29.24 3.43 0.59
CA ARG A 82 28.80 4.65 -0.12
C ARG A 82 27.65 4.40 -1.13
N ARG A 83 27.47 3.16 -1.59
CA ARG A 83 26.41 2.78 -2.52
C ARG A 83 25.14 2.24 -1.87
N ILE A 84 25.27 1.71 -0.67
CA ILE A 84 24.17 1.19 0.12
C ILE A 84 23.86 2.29 1.15
N GLY A 85 22.71 2.94 1.06
CA GLY A 85 22.35 4.10 1.89
C GLY A 85 22.73 3.96 3.37
N GLN A 86 23.11 5.07 4.01
CA GLN A 86 23.48 5.10 5.42
C GLN A 86 22.21 4.96 6.28
N THR A 87 22.15 3.91 7.09
CA THR A 87 21.20 3.84 8.20
C THR A 87 21.65 4.82 9.30
N THR A 88 20.76 5.69 9.73
CA THR A 88 20.99 6.56 10.88
C THR A 88 21.20 5.73 12.14
N ARG A 89 22.13 6.11 12.99
CA ARG A 89 22.35 5.47 14.29
C ARG A 89 21.09 5.60 15.14
N ALA A 90 20.65 4.51 15.76
CA ALA A 90 19.55 4.54 16.69
C ALA A 90 19.89 5.42 17.92
N GLN A 91 18.88 6.09 18.48
CA GLN A 91 19.01 6.81 19.74
C GLN A 91 18.92 5.79 20.90
N VAL A 92 20.03 5.19 21.21
CA VAL A 92 20.18 4.13 22.22
C VAL A 92 21.55 4.28 22.89
N ASP A 93 21.63 3.99 24.17
CA ASP A 93 22.91 4.02 24.89
C ASP A 93 23.80 2.86 24.41
N GLU A 94 23.28 1.65 24.44
CA GLU A 94 24.00 0.44 23.99
C GLU A 94 23.06 -0.62 23.44
N VAL A 95 23.52 -1.36 22.42
CA VAL A 95 22.91 -2.62 21.95
C VAL A 95 24.00 -3.66 21.84
N LEU A 96 23.92 -4.76 22.57
CA LEU A 96 24.90 -5.85 22.52
C LEU A 96 24.32 -7.05 21.76
N HIS A 97 25.19 -7.87 21.20
CA HIS A 97 24.93 -9.17 20.59
C HIS A 97 23.89 -9.17 19.44
N VAL A 98 23.59 -8.01 18.84
CA VAL A 98 22.66 -7.95 17.72
C VAL A 98 23.29 -8.54 16.46
N PRO A 99 22.66 -9.56 15.84
CA PRO A 99 23.12 -10.13 14.56
C PRO A 99 22.96 -9.17 13.38
N ALA A 100 23.50 -9.53 12.22
CA ALA A 100 23.12 -8.89 10.96
C ALA A 100 21.60 -8.97 10.78
N ALA A 101 20.94 -7.84 10.55
CA ALA A 101 19.49 -7.81 10.52
C ALA A 101 18.91 -7.56 9.12
N ILE A 102 17.84 -8.28 8.79
CA ILE A 102 17.02 -8.11 7.58
C ILE A 102 15.61 -7.74 8.02
N ALA A 103 15.07 -6.64 7.48
CA ALA A 103 13.70 -6.24 7.77
C ALA A 103 12.76 -6.48 6.59
N LEU A 104 11.60 -7.05 6.88
CA LEU A 104 10.46 -7.13 5.98
C LEU A 104 9.39 -6.16 6.48
N ARG A 105 9.34 -4.99 5.82
CA ARG A 105 8.47 -3.88 6.24
C ARG A 105 7.04 -4.09 5.76
N GLN A 106 6.09 -3.56 6.51
CA GLN A 106 4.66 -3.52 6.17
C GLN A 106 4.40 -2.94 4.76
N ARG A 107 5.19 -1.96 4.33
CA ARG A 107 5.10 -1.34 2.99
C ARG A 107 6.38 -1.56 2.20
N PRO A 108 6.45 -2.66 1.42
CA PRO A 108 7.57 -2.86 0.50
C PRO A 108 7.61 -1.78 -0.60
N ALA A 109 8.79 -1.54 -1.15
CA ALA A 109 8.91 -0.65 -2.30
C ALA A 109 8.12 -1.20 -3.50
N VAL A 110 7.34 -0.34 -4.16
CA VAL A 110 6.56 -0.73 -5.34
C VAL A 110 7.50 -1.11 -6.48
N PRO A 111 7.36 -2.31 -7.03
CA PRO A 111 8.22 -2.76 -8.13
C PRO A 111 8.05 -1.92 -9.40
N GLY A 112 9.15 -1.74 -10.15
CA GLY A 112 9.13 -1.01 -11.41
C GLY A 112 8.26 -1.67 -12.50
N VAL A 113 8.01 -0.94 -13.60
CA VAL A 113 7.11 -1.35 -14.70
C VAL A 113 7.52 -2.65 -15.42
N HIS A 114 8.80 -3.02 -15.35
CA HIS A 114 9.32 -4.27 -15.89
C HIS A 114 9.28 -5.43 -14.88
N SER A 115 8.80 -5.20 -13.67
CA SER A 115 8.69 -6.25 -12.67
C SER A 115 7.37 -6.99 -12.80
N THR A 116 7.44 -8.32 -12.70
CA THR A 116 6.27 -9.20 -12.59
C THR A 116 6.40 -10.07 -11.35
N PHE A 117 5.33 -10.75 -10.95
CA PHE A 117 5.38 -11.76 -9.89
C PHE A 117 6.47 -12.80 -10.18
N GLY A 118 6.57 -13.29 -11.42
CA GLY A 118 7.60 -14.25 -11.83
C GLY A 118 9.04 -13.72 -11.75
N THR A 119 9.29 -12.43 -11.97
CA THR A 119 10.62 -11.82 -11.76
C THR A 119 10.89 -11.58 -10.29
N SER A 120 9.89 -11.16 -9.54
CA SER A 120 10.02 -10.90 -8.09
C SER A 120 10.27 -12.17 -7.29
N THR A 121 9.71 -13.31 -7.71
CA THR A 121 9.92 -14.63 -7.10
C THR A 121 11.11 -15.38 -7.70
N GLU A 122 11.71 -14.87 -8.79
CA GLU A 122 12.75 -15.51 -9.60
C GLU A 122 12.31 -16.82 -10.29
N LEU A 123 11.06 -17.25 -10.16
CA LEU A 123 10.51 -18.44 -10.83
C LEU A 123 10.59 -18.33 -12.35
N LEU A 124 10.48 -17.11 -12.89
CA LEU A 124 10.64 -16.88 -14.31
C LEU A 124 12.01 -17.31 -14.83
N ASN A 125 13.06 -17.27 -14.01
CA ASN A 125 14.41 -17.71 -14.41
C ASN A 125 14.44 -19.22 -14.69
N TYR A 126 13.77 -20.00 -13.86
CA TYR A 126 13.63 -21.45 -14.08
C TYR A 126 12.83 -21.75 -15.35
N LEU A 127 11.70 -21.05 -15.57
CA LEU A 127 10.94 -21.24 -16.81
C LEU A 127 11.76 -20.86 -18.05
N ARG A 128 12.45 -19.73 -18.04
CA ARG A 128 13.34 -19.34 -19.14
C ARG A 128 14.43 -20.37 -19.42
N LEU A 129 15.02 -20.94 -18.35
CA LEU A 129 15.99 -22.00 -18.47
C LEU A 129 15.36 -23.27 -19.07
N MET A 130 14.17 -23.66 -18.60
CA MET A 130 13.45 -24.83 -19.14
C MET A 130 13.12 -24.65 -20.63
N PHE A 131 12.56 -23.51 -21.02
CA PHE A 131 12.24 -23.22 -22.43
C PHE A 131 13.49 -23.16 -23.30
N SER A 132 14.61 -22.62 -22.80
CA SER A 132 15.89 -22.56 -23.52
C SER A 132 16.52 -23.94 -23.72
N ARG A 133 16.48 -24.79 -22.67
CA ARG A 133 17.23 -26.07 -22.66
C ARG A 133 16.41 -27.29 -23.08
N LEU A 134 15.12 -27.28 -22.78
CA LEU A 134 14.22 -28.43 -22.93
C LEU A 134 13.17 -28.19 -24.02
N GLY A 135 13.12 -26.98 -24.58
CA GLY A 135 12.09 -26.59 -25.54
C GLY A 135 12.36 -27.10 -26.98
N SER A 136 11.29 -27.11 -27.79
CA SER A 136 11.33 -27.16 -29.22
C SER A 136 11.53 -25.74 -29.78
N HIS A 137 12.49 -25.57 -30.68
CA HIS A 137 12.85 -24.25 -31.22
C HIS A 137 12.56 -24.15 -32.72
N GLU A 138 12.18 -22.98 -33.15
CA GLU A 138 11.92 -22.65 -34.54
C GLU A 138 13.25 -22.34 -35.27
N CYS A 139 13.50 -23.02 -36.39
CA CYS A 139 14.65 -22.72 -37.25
C CYS A 139 14.41 -21.41 -38.04
N PRO A 140 15.44 -20.78 -38.62
CA PRO A 140 15.28 -19.56 -39.39
C PRO A 140 14.28 -19.63 -40.56
N ASN A 141 13.92 -20.85 -40.98
CA ASN A 141 12.91 -21.10 -42.03
C ASN A 141 11.53 -21.47 -41.51
N GLY A 142 11.27 -21.31 -40.21
CA GLY A 142 9.95 -21.50 -39.61
C GLY A 142 9.61 -22.94 -39.21
N HIS A 143 10.56 -23.90 -39.25
CA HIS A 143 10.28 -25.28 -38.85
C HIS A 143 10.66 -25.49 -37.37
N HIS A 144 9.77 -26.08 -36.58
CA HIS A 144 10.06 -26.49 -35.21
C HIS A 144 10.96 -27.73 -35.17
N VAL A 145 12.05 -27.62 -34.45
CA VAL A 145 13.00 -28.70 -34.18
C VAL A 145 12.72 -29.25 -32.78
N PRO A 146 12.50 -30.59 -32.64
CA PRO A 146 12.17 -31.19 -31.34
C PRO A 146 13.31 -31.05 -30.33
N PRO A 147 13.00 -31.17 -29.01
CA PRO A 147 14.02 -31.15 -27.96
C PRO A 147 15.08 -32.25 -28.17
N SER A 148 16.34 -31.94 -27.86
CA SER A 148 17.45 -32.91 -27.97
C SER A 148 18.60 -32.52 -27.04
N LEU A 149 19.53 -33.44 -26.77
CA LEU A 149 20.74 -33.12 -25.99
C LEU A 149 21.58 -32.00 -26.58
N ASN A 150 21.53 -31.77 -27.90
CA ASN A 150 22.19 -30.61 -28.51
C ASN A 150 21.60 -29.30 -28.07
N VAL A 151 20.26 -29.23 -27.96
CA VAL A 151 19.55 -28.06 -27.38
C VAL A 151 19.98 -27.87 -25.94
N ALA A 152 19.93 -28.93 -25.15
CA ALA A 152 20.29 -28.89 -23.74
C ALA A 152 21.75 -28.47 -23.50
N ALA A 153 22.67 -28.90 -24.38
CA ALA A 153 24.11 -28.62 -24.31
C ALA A 153 24.55 -27.34 -25.04
N GLU A 154 23.61 -26.50 -25.51
CA GLU A 154 23.89 -25.28 -26.30
C GLU A 154 24.73 -25.52 -27.57
N LYS A 155 24.59 -26.68 -28.18
CA LYS A 155 25.28 -27.02 -29.42
C LYS A 155 24.44 -26.64 -30.64
N PRO A 156 25.07 -26.53 -31.83
CA PRO A 156 24.31 -26.29 -33.04
C PRO A 156 23.27 -27.38 -33.28
N ILE A 157 22.06 -26.98 -33.64
CA ILE A 157 20.93 -27.84 -33.96
C ILE A 157 20.77 -27.87 -35.47
N GLU A 158 20.58 -29.04 -36.07
CA GLU A 158 20.26 -29.16 -37.50
C GLU A 158 18.75 -29.40 -37.65
N CYS A 159 18.09 -28.55 -38.45
CA CYS A 159 16.70 -28.72 -38.76
C CYS A 159 16.46 -29.99 -39.60
N PRO A 160 15.62 -30.92 -39.17
CA PRO A 160 15.39 -32.17 -39.90
C PRO A 160 14.66 -31.97 -41.27
N VAL A 161 14.08 -30.78 -41.48
CA VAL A 161 13.30 -30.46 -42.68
C VAL A 161 14.12 -29.73 -43.75
N CYS A 162 14.87 -28.71 -43.34
CA CYS A 162 15.61 -27.81 -44.26
C CYS A 162 17.13 -27.89 -44.07
N HIS A 163 17.65 -28.70 -43.17
CA HIS A 163 19.06 -28.94 -42.88
C HIS A 163 19.89 -27.69 -42.51
N VAL A 164 19.22 -26.57 -42.20
CA VAL A 164 19.87 -25.37 -41.66
C VAL A 164 20.35 -25.63 -40.24
N LYS A 165 21.62 -25.27 -39.98
CA LYS A 165 22.21 -25.31 -38.65
C LYS A 165 22.00 -23.96 -37.96
N PHE A 166 21.49 -24.01 -36.72
CA PHE A 166 21.24 -22.81 -35.94
C PHE A 166 21.43 -23.12 -34.44
N TYR A 167 21.43 -22.10 -33.59
CA TYR A 167 21.45 -22.26 -32.14
C TYR A 167 20.06 -21.97 -31.58
N GLY A 168 19.66 -22.73 -30.58
CA GLY A 168 18.47 -22.42 -29.78
C GLY A 168 18.65 -21.08 -29.04
N PRO A 169 17.57 -20.42 -28.64
CA PRO A 169 17.65 -19.19 -27.86
C PRO A 169 18.25 -19.47 -26.48
N SER A 170 19.13 -18.57 -26.03
CA SER A 170 19.57 -18.55 -24.63
C SER A 170 18.43 -18.15 -23.69
N ALA A 171 18.61 -18.36 -22.38
CA ALA A 171 17.65 -17.89 -21.39
C ALA A 171 17.48 -16.35 -21.42
N GLU A 172 18.51 -15.62 -21.87
CA GLU A 172 18.49 -14.17 -22.02
C GLU A 172 17.66 -13.72 -23.24
N ASP A 173 17.70 -14.49 -24.34
CA ASP A 173 16.85 -14.26 -25.52
C ASP A 173 15.35 -14.46 -25.24
N LEU A 174 15.03 -15.09 -24.10
CA LEU A 174 13.66 -15.30 -23.60
C LEU A 174 13.28 -14.31 -22.49
N ALA A 175 14.16 -13.35 -22.17
CA ALA A 175 13.91 -12.36 -21.12
C ALA A 175 13.19 -11.13 -21.69
N PHE A 176 11.98 -10.83 -21.21
CA PHE A 176 11.22 -9.66 -21.68
C PHE A 176 11.81 -8.31 -21.22
N ASN A 177 12.71 -8.30 -20.24
CA ASN A 177 13.45 -7.12 -19.76
C ASN A 177 14.84 -7.01 -20.39
N SER A 178 15.16 -7.81 -21.40
CA SER A 178 16.42 -7.84 -22.12
C SER A 178 16.19 -8.21 -23.61
N ALA A 179 16.95 -9.14 -24.17
CA ALA A 179 16.96 -9.51 -25.58
C ALA A 179 15.62 -10.07 -26.11
N GLY A 180 14.82 -10.70 -25.23
CA GLY A 180 13.48 -11.24 -25.55
C GLY A 180 12.35 -10.22 -25.52
N ALA A 181 12.65 -8.94 -25.24
CA ALA A 181 11.63 -7.90 -25.11
C ALA A 181 10.88 -7.65 -26.43
N CYS A 182 9.58 -7.40 -26.33
CA CYS A 182 8.80 -6.89 -27.44
C CYS A 182 9.35 -5.52 -27.89
N PRO A 183 9.72 -5.32 -29.17
CA PRO A 183 10.32 -4.08 -29.63
C PRO A 183 9.39 -2.87 -29.53
N THR A 184 8.08 -3.08 -29.62
CA THR A 184 7.06 -2.02 -29.60
C THR A 184 6.85 -1.45 -28.20
N CYS A 185 6.73 -2.30 -27.18
CA CYS A 185 6.50 -1.86 -25.80
C CYS A 185 7.76 -1.91 -24.91
N GLY A 186 8.91 -2.34 -25.45
CA GLY A 186 10.16 -2.46 -24.67
C GLY A 186 10.02 -3.44 -23.48
N GLY A 187 9.17 -4.47 -23.59
CA GLY A 187 8.95 -5.45 -22.51
C GLY A 187 7.99 -5.03 -21.42
N THR A 188 7.28 -3.90 -21.55
CA THR A 188 6.28 -3.46 -20.57
C THR A 188 4.92 -4.15 -20.73
N GLY A 189 4.61 -4.69 -21.92
CA GLY A 189 3.32 -5.29 -22.26
C GLY A 189 2.23 -4.27 -22.57
N VAL A 190 2.47 -2.99 -22.28
CA VAL A 190 1.52 -1.90 -22.47
C VAL A 190 2.14 -0.79 -23.31
N VAL A 191 1.29 -0.08 -24.02
CA VAL A 191 1.67 1.14 -24.74
C VAL A 191 0.89 2.32 -24.16
N ARG A 192 1.49 3.51 -24.18
CA ARG A 192 0.82 4.74 -23.79
C ARG A 192 0.28 5.42 -25.04
N GLU A 193 -1.02 5.49 -25.13
CA GLU A 193 -1.73 6.18 -26.20
C GLU A 193 -2.31 7.48 -25.65
N ILE A 194 -2.47 8.47 -26.51
CA ILE A 194 -3.15 9.71 -26.14
C ILE A 194 -4.65 9.41 -26.02
N ASP A 195 -5.20 9.78 -24.88
CA ASP A 195 -6.65 9.71 -24.66
C ASP A 195 -7.32 10.99 -25.16
N GLU A 196 -7.81 10.91 -26.39
CA GLU A 196 -8.43 12.06 -27.05
C GLU A 196 -9.67 12.59 -26.29
N SER A 197 -10.34 11.76 -25.53
CA SER A 197 -11.50 12.17 -24.71
C SER A 197 -11.13 13.16 -23.61
N THR A 198 -9.84 13.22 -23.22
CA THR A 198 -9.33 14.12 -22.18
C THR A 198 -8.79 15.44 -22.71
N LEU A 199 -8.65 15.55 -24.05
CA LEU A 199 -8.06 16.73 -24.68
C LEU A 199 -8.99 17.93 -24.63
N ILE A 200 -10.30 17.71 -24.70
CA ILE A 200 -11.31 18.75 -24.58
C ILE A 200 -11.92 18.69 -23.18
N ALA A 201 -11.60 19.69 -22.37
CA ALA A 201 -12.03 19.71 -20.96
C ALA A 201 -13.55 19.96 -20.81
N ASP A 202 -14.06 20.86 -21.61
CA ASP A 202 -15.48 21.26 -21.67
C ASP A 202 -15.77 21.78 -23.08
N ASP A 203 -16.65 21.14 -23.79
CA ASP A 203 -17.03 21.51 -25.17
C ASP A 203 -17.92 22.75 -25.26
N SER A 204 -18.48 23.21 -24.15
CA SER A 204 -19.22 24.43 -24.03
C SER A 204 -18.35 25.68 -23.99
N LEU A 205 -17.05 25.53 -23.71
CA LEU A 205 -16.07 26.60 -23.69
C LEU A 205 -15.55 26.91 -25.09
N THR A 206 -15.13 28.16 -25.28
CA THR A 206 -14.39 28.59 -26.48
C THR A 206 -12.92 28.18 -26.38
N LEU A 207 -12.17 28.23 -27.51
CA LEU A 207 -10.74 27.97 -27.47
C LEU A 207 -9.99 29.02 -26.62
N GLU A 208 -10.45 30.28 -26.62
CA GLU A 208 -9.89 31.34 -25.76
C GLU A 208 -10.15 31.11 -24.28
N GLU A 209 -11.34 30.60 -23.91
CA GLU A 209 -11.68 30.24 -22.54
C GLU A 209 -10.98 28.97 -22.05
N GLY A 210 -10.38 28.22 -22.97
CA GLY A 210 -9.53 27.07 -22.63
C GLY A 210 -10.19 25.70 -22.80
N ALA A 211 -11.08 25.53 -23.78
CA ALA A 211 -11.68 24.24 -24.14
C ALA A 211 -10.63 23.14 -24.34
N VAL A 212 -9.46 23.48 -24.92
CA VAL A 212 -8.36 22.52 -25.14
C VAL A 212 -7.44 22.45 -23.92
N ALA A 213 -7.61 21.42 -23.11
CA ALA A 213 -6.88 21.24 -21.87
C ALA A 213 -5.34 21.19 -22.03
N PRO A 214 -4.74 20.49 -23.01
CA PRO A 214 -3.29 20.47 -23.20
C PRO A 214 -2.68 21.86 -23.46
N TRP A 215 -3.34 22.72 -24.21
CA TRP A 215 -2.83 24.07 -24.50
C TRP A 215 -2.72 24.93 -23.24
N ARG A 216 -3.67 24.77 -22.33
CA ARG A 216 -3.69 25.51 -21.06
C ARG A 216 -2.66 24.99 -20.06
N GLN A 217 -2.35 23.71 -20.09
CA GLN A 217 -1.64 23.03 -19.00
C GLN A 217 -0.20 22.63 -19.36
N LEU A 218 0.07 22.35 -20.64
CA LEU A 218 1.35 21.84 -21.11
C LEU A 218 2.10 22.83 -22.00
N MET A 219 1.42 23.84 -22.52
CA MET A 219 1.97 24.83 -23.44
C MET A 219 1.63 26.28 -23.03
N TRP A 220 2.12 27.20 -23.83
CA TRP A 220 1.88 28.61 -23.65
C TRP A 220 0.47 28.97 -24.14
N SER A 221 -0.16 29.96 -23.48
CA SER A 221 -1.53 30.43 -23.75
C SER A 221 -1.77 31.06 -25.15
N LEU A 222 -0.81 30.95 -26.05
CA LEU A 222 -0.85 31.52 -27.41
C LEU A 222 -1.46 30.60 -28.47
N MET A 223 -1.68 29.32 -28.15
CA MET A 223 -2.17 28.35 -29.12
C MET A 223 -3.52 28.74 -29.78
N PRO A 224 -4.51 29.32 -29.05
CA PRO A 224 -5.73 29.77 -29.70
C PRO A 224 -5.48 30.77 -30.82
N GLN A 225 -4.61 31.78 -30.63
CA GLN A 225 -4.27 32.76 -31.67
C GLN A 225 -3.58 32.12 -32.87
N VAL A 226 -2.69 31.17 -32.63
CA VAL A 226 -2.06 30.40 -33.72
C VAL A 226 -3.08 29.54 -34.46
N ALA A 227 -4.07 28.98 -33.76
CA ALA A 227 -5.16 28.20 -34.36
C ALA A 227 -6.06 29.12 -35.25
N GLN A 228 -6.24 30.37 -34.87
CA GLN A 228 -6.99 31.34 -35.66
C GLN A 228 -6.33 31.56 -37.03
N GLU A 229 -4.98 31.68 -37.08
CA GLU A 229 -4.23 31.74 -38.30
C GLU A 229 -4.22 30.43 -39.12
N MET A 230 -4.64 29.33 -38.51
CA MET A 230 -4.93 28.08 -39.21
C MET A 230 -6.35 28.01 -39.77
N GLY A 231 -7.16 29.04 -39.54
CA GLY A 231 -8.52 29.15 -40.03
C GLY A 231 -9.57 28.56 -39.08
N VAL A 232 -9.27 28.53 -37.78
CA VAL A 232 -10.20 28.06 -36.73
C VAL A 232 -10.82 29.24 -36.00
N ARG A 233 -12.13 29.24 -35.78
CA ARG A 233 -12.81 30.22 -34.93
C ARG A 233 -12.50 29.95 -33.47
N ILE A 234 -12.05 30.96 -32.76
CA ILE A 234 -11.58 30.80 -31.37
C ILE A 234 -12.58 31.35 -30.35
N ASP A 235 -13.57 32.10 -30.80
CA ASP A 235 -14.55 32.84 -30.05
C ASP A 235 -15.93 32.11 -29.94
N VAL A 236 -16.07 30.92 -30.52
CA VAL A 236 -17.28 30.10 -30.45
C VAL A 236 -17.04 28.86 -29.62
N PRO A 237 -18.06 28.26 -28.93
CA PRO A 237 -17.92 27.02 -28.20
C PRO A 237 -17.38 25.92 -29.09
N TYR A 238 -16.50 25.05 -28.52
CA TYR A 238 -15.85 23.95 -29.24
C TYR A 238 -16.86 23.03 -29.93
N ARG A 239 -18.01 22.76 -29.29
CA ARG A 239 -19.10 21.96 -29.89
C ARG A 239 -19.63 22.54 -31.19
N ASP A 240 -19.58 23.87 -31.34
CA ASP A 240 -20.16 24.62 -32.48
C ASP A 240 -19.13 24.87 -33.62
N LEU A 241 -17.87 24.36 -33.44
CA LEU A 241 -16.89 24.32 -34.51
C LEU A 241 -17.29 23.29 -35.56
N THR A 242 -16.94 23.56 -36.82
CA THR A 242 -17.09 22.62 -37.91
C THR A 242 -16.15 21.39 -37.74
N ASP A 243 -16.45 20.28 -38.37
CA ASP A 243 -15.62 19.09 -38.32
C ASP A 243 -14.21 19.36 -38.80
N ARG A 244 -14.03 20.22 -39.81
CA ARG A 244 -12.71 20.64 -40.29
C ARG A 244 -11.94 21.45 -39.23
N GLU A 245 -12.60 22.35 -38.51
CA GLU A 245 -11.97 23.11 -37.45
C GLU A 245 -11.59 22.20 -36.28
N LYS A 246 -12.48 21.28 -35.89
CA LYS A 246 -12.18 20.25 -34.86
C LYS A 246 -10.99 19.37 -35.23
N GLU A 247 -10.90 18.95 -36.52
CA GLU A 247 -9.78 18.16 -37.01
C GLU A 247 -8.48 18.96 -36.93
N ILE A 248 -8.49 20.27 -37.29
CA ILE A 248 -7.29 21.12 -37.13
C ILE A 248 -6.91 21.23 -35.66
N VAL A 249 -7.86 21.44 -34.74
CA VAL A 249 -7.60 21.56 -33.31
C VAL A 249 -7.00 20.26 -32.75
N LEU A 250 -7.54 19.10 -33.11
CA LEU A 250 -7.09 17.81 -32.57
C LEU A 250 -5.83 17.29 -33.24
N HIS A 251 -5.77 17.34 -34.57
CA HIS A 251 -4.75 16.62 -35.38
C HIS A 251 -3.98 17.52 -36.36
N GLY A 252 -4.27 18.82 -36.44
CA GLY A 252 -3.65 19.73 -37.39
C GLY A 252 -2.10 19.64 -37.44
N PRO A 253 -1.49 19.89 -38.61
CA PRO A 253 -0.05 19.75 -38.80
C PRO A 253 0.74 20.79 -38.02
N MET A 254 1.97 20.47 -37.66
CA MET A 254 2.90 21.40 -37.01
C MET A 254 3.48 22.34 -38.05
N GLU A 255 2.91 23.54 -38.17
CA GLU A 255 3.31 24.57 -39.11
C GLU A 255 3.65 25.87 -38.38
N LYS A 256 4.64 26.61 -38.89
CA LYS A 256 4.93 27.97 -38.43
C LYS A 256 3.88 28.91 -38.96
N ARG A 257 3.29 29.71 -38.09
CA ARG A 257 2.35 30.78 -38.39
C ARG A 257 2.83 32.09 -37.81
N HIS A 258 2.56 33.15 -38.51
CA HIS A 258 2.83 34.52 -38.12
C HIS A 258 1.64 35.04 -37.33
N ILE A 259 1.86 35.47 -36.08
CA ILE A 259 0.79 36.00 -35.21
C ILE A 259 1.16 37.36 -34.68
N LEU A 260 0.13 38.23 -34.55
CA LEU A 260 0.22 39.51 -33.86
C LEU A 260 -0.18 39.27 -32.39
N TYR A 261 0.81 39.31 -31.50
CA TYR A 261 0.62 39.12 -30.08
C TYR A 261 0.65 40.41 -29.30
N VAL A 262 -0.40 40.71 -28.55
CA VAL A 262 -0.51 41.85 -27.63
C VAL A 262 -0.35 41.31 -26.20
N PRO A 263 0.78 41.57 -25.51
CA PRO A 263 0.94 41.17 -24.11
C PRO A 263 -0.07 41.91 -23.21
N LYS A 264 -0.62 41.20 -22.20
CA LYS A 264 -1.62 41.77 -21.24
C LYS A 264 -1.19 43.07 -20.55
N ASN A 265 0.10 43.41 -20.52
CA ASN A 265 0.68 44.59 -19.85
C ASN A 265 1.38 45.59 -20.80
N LYS A 266 1.18 45.50 -22.12
CA LYS A 266 1.80 46.40 -23.11
C LYS A 266 0.80 46.76 -24.19
N ASP A 267 0.78 48.05 -24.60
CA ASP A 267 -0.11 48.59 -25.63
C ASP A 267 0.44 48.40 -27.07
N HIS A 268 1.50 47.62 -27.23
CA HIS A 268 2.11 47.38 -28.54
C HIS A 268 2.03 45.91 -28.93
N ALA A 269 1.51 45.64 -30.12
CA ALA A 269 1.52 44.36 -30.76
C ALA A 269 2.94 43.96 -31.14
N THR A 270 3.33 42.74 -30.88
CA THR A 270 4.62 42.15 -31.31
C THR A 270 4.37 41.05 -32.33
N GLU A 271 5.03 41.12 -33.47
CA GLU A 271 4.97 40.05 -34.48
C GLU A 271 5.81 38.86 -34.02
N LEU A 272 5.22 37.68 -34.01
CA LEU A 272 5.86 36.45 -33.57
C LEU A 272 5.62 35.33 -34.58
N ASP A 273 6.67 34.65 -34.99
CA ASP A 273 6.56 33.36 -35.67
C ASP A 273 6.45 32.25 -34.68
N PHE A 274 5.27 31.61 -34.61
CA PHE A 274 5.03 30.52 -33.68
C PHE A 274 4.60 29.24 -34.38
N THR A 275 5.13 28.10 -33.90
CA THR A 275 4.74 26.81 -34.45
C THR A 275 3.42 26.38 -33.86
N TYR A 276 2.46 26.07 -34.72
CA TYR A 276 1.19 25.46 -34.32
C TYR A 276 1.41 24.04 -33.78
N TYR A 277 0.81 23.75 -32.65
CA TYR A 277 0.73 22.39 -32.10
C TYR A 277 -0.73 22.05 -31.84
N SER A 278 -1.27 21.11 -32.59
CA SER A 278 -2.59 20.54 -32.28
C SER A 278 -2.64 19.95 -30.86
N ALA A 279 -3.83 19.68 -30.33
CA ALA A 279 -3.97 19.10 -29.01
C ALA A 279 -3.15 17.81 -28.84
N VAL A 280 -3.22 16.89 -29.80
CA VAL A 280 -2.43 15.65 -29.85
C VAL A 280 -0.93 15.92 -29.93
N ASN A 281 -0.50 16.83 -30.83
CA ASN A 281 0.92 17.16 -30.96
C ASN A 281 1.49 17.88 -29.74
N THR A 282 0.66 18.62 -29.01
CA THR A 282 1.05 19.24 -27.73
C THR A 282 1.40 18.16 -26.70
N VAL A 283 0.55 17.13 -26.56
CA VAL A 283 0.80 16.01 -25.64
C VAL A 283 2.02 15.21 -26.08
N LYS A 284 2.17 14.88 -27.37
CA LYS A 284 3.37 14.19 -27.93
C LYS A 284 4.66 14.95 -27.64
N ASN A 285 4.67 16.26 -27.89
CA ASN A 285 5.84 17.11 -27.65
C ASN A 285 6.17 17.23 -26.16
N ALA A 286 5.15 17.31 -25.31
CA ALA A 286 5.34 17.33 -23.86
C ALA A 286 5.91 15.99 -23.37
N LEU A 287 5.37 14.86 -23.83
CA LEU A 287 5.83 13.51 -23.47
C LEU A 287 7.30 13.28 -23.88
N ALA A 288 7.68 13.73 -25.08
CA ALA A 288 9.06 13.63 -25.58
C ALA A 288 10.08 14.45 -24.76
N LYS A 289 9.62 15.47 -24.03
CA LYS A 289 10.45 16.35 -23.18
C LYS A 289 10.45 15.98 -21.71
N VAL A 290 9.70 14.95 -21.32
CA VAL A 290 9.67 14.46 -19.93
C VAL A 290 11.03 13.94 -19.52
N LYS A 291 11.58 14.47 -18.43
CA LYS A 291 12.87 14.05 -17.86
C LYS A 291 12.73 13.52 -16.45
N ASP A 292 11.62 13.78 -15.79
CA ASP A 292 11.37 13.45 -14.40
C ASP A 292 9.93 12.96 -14.20
N GLU A 293 9.68 12.40 -13.02
CA GLU A 293 8.37 11.88 -12.63
C GLU A 293 7.29 12.97 -12.54
N LYS A 294 7.66 14.19 -12.13
CA LYS A 294 6.75 15.34 -12.07
C LYS A 294 6.30 15.78 -13.46
N GLY A 295 7.20 15.73 -14.43
CA GLY A 295 6.89 15.97 -15.84
C GLY A 295 5.94 14.91 -16.38
N LEU A 296 6.21 13.63 -16.05
CA LEU A 296 5.35 12.53 -16.46
C LEU A 296 3.94 12.65 -15.86
N ALA A 297 3.81 12.96 -14.58
CA ALA A 297 2.51 13.11 -13.91
C ALA A 297 1.64 14.23 -14.56
N ARG A 298 2.25 15.30 -15.06
CA ARG A 298 1.53 16.36 -15.79
C ARG A 298 0.95 15.89 -17.13
N VAL A 299 1.66 15.01 -17.82
CA VAL A 299 1.24 14.48 -19.14
C VAL A 299 0.31 13.28 -18.98
N ALA A 300 0.48 12.49 -17.92
CA ALA A 300 -0.19 11.22 -17.69
C ALA A 300 -1.73 11.28 -17.78
N ARG A 301 -2.34 12.41 -17.37
CA ARG A 301 -3.80 12.60 -17.45
C ARG A 301 -4.36 12.64 -18.89
N PHE A 302 -3.51 12.85 -19.87
CA PHE A 302 -3.86 12.86 -21.30
C PHE A 302 -3.47 11.55 -21.98
N LEU A 303 -3.02 10.56 -21.21
CA LEU A 303 -2.58 9.27 -21.71
C LEU A 303 -3.48 8.17 -21.13
N LYS A 304 -3.87 7.25 -21.97
CA LYS A 304 -4.42 5.95 -21.56
C LYS A 304 -3.38 4.87 -21.77
N GLN A 305 -3.36 3.91 -20.89
CA GLN A 305 -2.58 2.70 -21.09
C GLN A 305 -3.43 1.71 -21.87
N GLY A 306 -2.90 1.25 -22.99
CA GLY A 306 -3.50 0.20 -23.79
C GLY A 306 -2.59 -1.04 -23.81
N THR A 307 -3.18 -2.20 -24.03
CA THR A 307 -2.40 -3.43 -24.28
C THR A 307 -1.58 -3.26 -25.55
N CYS A 308 -0.30 -3.66 -25.52
CA CYS A 308 0.56 -3.57 -26.70
C CYS A 308 -0.03 -4.35 -27.88
N PRO A 309 -0.21 -3.75 -29.06
CA PRO A 309 -0.85 -4.42 -30.21
C PRO A 309 -0.04 -5.59 -30.77
N ASP A 310 1.31 -5.58 -30.60
CA ASP A 310 2.18 -6.62 -31.18
C ASP A 310 2.36 -7.83 -30.26
N CYS A 311 2.55 -7.60 -28.97
CA CYS A 311 2.72 -8.71 -28.02
C CYS A 311 1.46 -9.07 -27.27
N HIS A 312 0.37 -8.32 -27.40
CA HIS A 312 -0.90 -8.55 -26.70
C HIS A 312 -0.75 -8.71 -25.18
N GLY A 313 0.13 -7.88 -24.58
CA GLY A 313 0.39 -7.90 -23.13
C GLY A 313 1.47 -8.88 -22.67
N THR A 314 1.91 -9.82 -23.50
CA THR A 314 2.87 -10.87 -23.10
C THR A 314 4.29 -10.35 -22.82
N ARG A 315 4.60 -9.10 -23.17
CA ARG A 315 5.92 -8.46 -23.00
C ARG A 315 7.03 -9.03 -23.90
N LEU A 316 6.83 -10.21 -24.49
CA LEU A 316 7.82 -10.96 -25.26
C LEU A 316 7.73 -10.67 -26.76
N SER A 317 8.87 -10.65 -27.42
CA SER A 317 8.98 -10.59 -28.88
C SER A 317 8.37 -11.84 -29.54
N ALA A 318 8.01 -11.76 -30.80
CA ALA A 318 7.52 -12.93 -31.58
C ALA A 318 8.52 -14.09 -31.56
N LYS A 319 9.83 -13.78 -31.67
CA LYS A 319 10.91 -14.77 -31.61
C LYS A 319 10.99 -15.46 -30.23
N ALA A 320 10.85 -14.73 -29.14
CA ALA A 320 10.85 -15.30 -27.80
C ALA A 320 9.61 -16.19 -27.54
N ARG A 321 8.49 -15.90 -28.22
CA ARG A 321 7.26 -16.70 -28.14
C ARG A 321 7.25 -17.92 -29.11
N SER A 322 8.21 -18.06 -30.00
CA SER A 322 8.25 -19.21 -30.94
C SER A 322 8.75 -20.49 -30.30
N SER A 323 9.49 -20.42 -29.18
CA SER A 323 9.93 -21.62 -28.47
C SER A 323 8.76 -22.29 -27.73
N LEU A 324 8.64 -23.62 -27.87
CA LEU A 324 7.56 -24.40 -27.28
C LEU A 324 8.11 -25.45 -26.32
N LEU A 325 7.43 -25.62 -25.19
CA LEU A 325 7.66 -26.71 -24.24
C LEU A 325 6.30 -27.35 -23.94
N ASP A 326 6.15 -28.64 -24.23
CA ASP A 326 4.87 -29.34 -24.10
C ASP A 326 3.72 -28.66 -24.90
N GLY A 327 4.05 -28.10 -26.08
CA GLY A 327 3.09 -27.40 -26.94
C GLY A 327 2.73 -25.98 -26.52
N MET A 328 3.18 -25.51 -25.35
CA MET A 328 2.97 -24.14 -24.85
C MET A 328 4.20 -23.26 -25.10
N ASN A 329 4.01 -22.00 -25.40
CA ASN A 329 5.07 -21.01 -25.39
C ASN A 329 5.26 -20.39 -24.00
N LEU A 330 6.39 -19.64 -23.83
CA LEU A 330 6.72 -19.03 -22.54
C LEU A 330 5.65 -18.06 -22.03
N ALA A 331 4.97 -17.32 -22.92
CA ALA A 331 3.90 -16.40 -22.53
C ALA A 331 2.70 -17.16 -21.95
N GLN A 332 2.32 -18.29 -22.57
CA GLN A 332 1.24 -19.15 -22.08
C GLN A 332 1.60 -19.78 -20.73
N ALA A 333 2.84 -20.23 -20.57
CA ALA A 333 3.31 -20.78 -19.30
C ALA A 333 3.34 -19.73 -18.18
N THR A 334 3.75 -18.49 -18.47
CA THR A 334 3.75 -17.42 -17.45
C THR A 334 2.37 -16.89 -17.11
N ALA A 335 1.39 -17.07 -18.00
CA ALA A 335 0.00 -16.71 -17.74
C ALA A 335 -0.74 -17.71 -16.84
N GLN A 336 -0.19 -18.92 -16.65
CA GLN A 336 -0.72 -19.88 -15.68
C GLN A 336 -0.54 -19.36 -14.26
N THR A 337 -1.47 -19.73 -13.38
CA THR A 337 -1.33 -19.50 -11.94
C THR A 337 -0.21 -20.37 -11.38
N LEU A 338 0.30 -19.99 -10.22
CA LEU A 338 1.34 -20.78 -9.54
C LEU A 338 0.85 -22.21 -9.25
N ASP A 339 -0.45 -22.36 -8.91
CA ASP A 339 -1.06 -23.67 -8.64
C ASP A 339 -1.11 -24.55 -9.91
N GLU A 340 -1.46 -23.99 -11.06
CA GLU A 340 -1.44 -24.69 -12.35
C GLU A 340 -0.02 -25.05 -12.77
N LEU A 341 0.94 -24.13 -12.59
CA LEU A 341 2.35 -24.39 -12.86
C LEU A 341 2.90 -25.53 -11.98
N ALA A 342 2.53 -25.56 -10.70
CA ALA A 342 2.94 -26.60 -9.77
C ALA A 342 2.38 -27.99 -10.14
N GLN A 343 1.26 -28.04 -10.84
CA GLN A 343 0.69 -29.27 -11.39
C GLN A 343 1.34 -29.65 -12.72
N TRP A 344 1.62 -28.68 -13.59
CA TRP A 344 2.15 -28.92 -14.93
C TRP A 344 3.66 -29.27 -14.93
N ALA A 345 4.49 -28.52 -14.22
CA ALA A 345 5.94 -28.67 -14.28
C ALA A 345 6.44 -30.09 -13.94
N PRO A 346 5.90 -30.80 -12.93
CA PRO A 346 6.30 -32.18 -12.64
C PRO A 346 6.00 -33.19 -13.75
N THR A 347 5.08 -32.89 -14.66
CA THR A 347 4.72 -33.79 -15.80
C THR A 347 5.71 -33.71 -16.95
N LEU A 348 6.52 -32.65 -17.03
CA LEU A 348 7.41 -32.37 -18.17
C LEU A 348 8.51 -33.42 -18.38
N PRO A 349 9.21 -33.93 -17.36
CA PRO A 349 10.26 -34.89 -17.57
C PRO A 349 9.81 -36.16 -18.33
N ASP A 350 8.59 -36.61 -18.11
CA ASP A 350 8.08 -37.82 -18.76
C ASP A 350 7.71 -37.62 -20.24
N LYS A 351 7.50 -36.36 -20.66
CA LYS A 351 7.19 -35.96 -22.04
C LYS A 351 8.42 -35.68 -22.88
N LEU A 352 9.62 -35.68 -22.26
CA LEU A 352 10.89 -35.42 -22.94
C LEU A 352 11.61 -36.70 -23.31
N PRO A 353 12.55 -36.63 -24.29
CA PRO A 353 13.46 -37.74 -24.59
C PRO A 353 14.15 -38.26 -23.36
N GLU A 354 14.40 -39.61 -23.31
CA GLU A 354 14.89 -40.29 -22.09
C GLU A 354 16.23 -39.72 -21.60
N ASP A 355 17.10 -39.32 -22.49
CA ASP A 355 18.42 -38.74 -22.24
C ASP A 355 18.36 -37.31 -21.67
N MET A 356 17.24 -36.62 -21.80
CA MET A 356 17.01 -35.25 -21.24
C MET A 356 16.29 -35.27 -19.88
N ARG A 357 15.64 -36.40 -19.52
CA ARG A 357 14.83 -36.49 -18.29
C ARG A 357 15.58 -36.17 -16.99
N PRO A 358 16.86 -36.59 -16.81
CA PRO A 358 17.60 -36.23 -15.60
C PRO A 358 17.76 -34.72 -15.39
N MET A 359 18.09 -33.99 -16.48
CA MET A 359 18.20 -32.52 -16.44
C MET A 359 16.85 -31.88 -16.14
N ALA A 360 15.79 -32.36 -16.83
CA ALA A 360 14.44 -31.81 -16.61
C ALA A 360 13.99 -32.02 -15.14
N LYS A 361 14.22 -33.20 -14.57
CA LYS A 361 13.92 -33.50 -13.17
C LYS A 361 14.67 -32.57 -12.21
N ALA A 362 15.96 -32.30 -12.47
CA ALA A 362 16.75 -31.41 -11.63
C ALA A 362 16.18 -29.96 -11.63
N ILE A 363 15.89 -29.41 -12.82
CA ILE A 363 15.37 -28.05 -12.94
C ILE A 363 13.97 -27.95 -12.29
N VAL A 364 13.10 -28.94 -12.50
CA VAL A 364 11.77 -28.98 -11.90
C VAL A 364 11.85 -29.08 -10.38
N ALA A 365 12.75 -29.88 -9.83
CA ALA A 365 12.95 -30.01 -8.37
C ALA A 365 13.35 -28.66 -7.75
N GLU A 366 14.32 -27.97 -8.36
CA GLU A 366 14.76 -26.62 -7.94
C GLU A 366 13.64 -25.57 -8.00
N MET A 367 12.75 -25.67 -8.96
CA MET A 367 11.61 -24.76 -9.10
C MET A 367 10.48 -25.08 -8.12
N ASN A 368 10.26 -26.34 -7.78
CA ASN A 368 9.14 -26.78 -6.94
C ASN A 368 9.27 -26.27 -5.50
N GLU A 369 10.48 -26.20 -4.94
CA GLU A 369 10.68 -25.74 -3.57
C GLU A 369 10.15 -24.30 -3.34
N PRO A 370 10.61 -23.27 -4.09
CA PRO A 370 10.05 -21.91 -3.94
C PRO A 370 8.58 -21.82 -4.33
N MET A 371 8.08 -22.61 -5.28
CA MET A 371 6.65 -22.64 -5.61
C MET A 371 5.81 -23.10 -4.42
N HIS A 372 6.23 -24.19 -3.76
CA HIS A 372 5.51 -24.72 -2.60
C HIS A 372 5.42 -23.70 -1.46
N ARG A 373 6.51 -23.01 -1.15
CA ARG A 373 6.52 -21.95 -0.12
C ARG A 373 5.57 -20.79 -0.45
N LEU A 374 5.56 -20.36 -1.72
CA LEU A 374 4.63 -19.32 -2.17
C LEU A 374 3.17 -19.78 -2.08
N GLN A 375 2.90 -21.06 -2.35
CA GLN A 375 1.56 -21.64 -2.17
C GLN A 375 1.16 -21.68 -0.68
N GLN A 376 2.05 -22.09 0.22
CA GLN A 376 1.82 -22.02 1.66
C GLN A 376 1.49 -20.62 2.15
N LEU A 377 2.14 -19.59 1.59
CA LEU A 377 1.85 -18.19 1.85
C LEU A 377 0.57 -17.68 1.15
N GLY A 378 -0.24 -18.57 0.55
CA GLY A 378 -1.51 -18.22 -0.09
C GLY A 378 -1.37 -17.42 -1.37
N LEU A 379 -0.26 -17.56 -2.11
CA LEU A 379 -0.02 -16.86 -3.38
C LEU A 379 -0.24 -17.75 -4.62
N GLY A 380 -0.81 -18.94 -4.43
CA GLY A 380 -1.03 -19.94 -5.49
C GLY A 380 -1.87 -19.45 -6.67
N TYR A 381 -2.76 -18.49 -6.42
CA TYR A 381 -3.66 -17.92 -7.43
C TYR A 381 -3.00 -16.88 -8.36
N LEU A 382 -1.77 -16.43 -8.07
CA LEU A 382 -1.08 -15.43 -8.87
C LEU A 382 -0.41 -16.08 -10.09
N SER A 383 -0.57 -15.43 -11.26
CA SER A 383 0.20 -15.80 -12.46
C SER A 383 1.57 -15.12 -12.48
N LEU A 384 2.56 -15.78 -13.13
CA LEU A 384 3.92 -15.24 -13.15
C LEU A 384 4.06 -13.97 -13.99
N ASP A 385 3.17 -13.72 -14.94
CA ASP A 385 3.13 -12.52 -15.78
C ASP A 385 2.45 -11.33 -15.10
N ARG A 386 1.80 -11.54 -13.92
CA ARG A 386 1.14 -10.47 -13.18
C ARG A 386 2.12 -9.34 -12.88
N ALA A 387 1.75 -8.12 -13.27
CA ALA A 387 2.59 -6.95 -13.06
C ALA A 387 2.86 -6.71 -11.56
N GLY A 388 4.11 -6.53 -11.16
CA GLY A 388 4.50 -6.32 -9.77
C GLY A 388 3.84 -5.10 -9.14
N SER A 389 3.57 -4.05 -9.93
CA SER A 389 2.86 -2.85 -9.48
C SER A 389 1.37 -3.07 -9.17
N THR A 390 0.79 -4.21 -9.53
CA THR A 390 -0.61 -4.58 -9.24
C THR A 390 -0.75 -5.51 -8.03
N LEU A 391 0.37 -5.89 -7.42
CA LEU A 391 0.37 -6.68 -6.20
C LEU A 391 0.05 -5.78 -5.00
N SER A 392 -0.74 -6.30 -4.08
CA SER A 392 -1.00 -5.66 -2.80
C SER A 392 0.25 -5.63 -1.92
N ASN A 393 0.26 -4.78 -0.90
CA ASN A 393 1.39 -4.72 0.05
C ASN A 393 1.64 -6.07 0.73
N GLY A 394 0.58 -6.77 1.15
CA GLY A 394 0.69 -8.10 1.75
C GLY A 394 1.22 -9.15 0.78
N GLU A 395 0.80 -9.14 -0.50
CA GLU A 395 1.37 -10.04 -1.53
C GLU A 395 2.85 -9.78 -1.75
N LEU A 396 3.27 -8.50 -1.85
CA LEU A 396 4.68 -8.12 -1.99
C LEU A 396 5.52 -8.54 -0.78
N GLN A 397 5.01 -8.37 0.42
CA GLN A 397 5.68 -8.77 1.67
C GLN A 397 5.89 -10.28 1.72
N ARG A 398 4.87 -11.07 1.37
CA ARG A 398 4.96 -12.55 1.30
C ARG A 398 5.95 -13.02 0.25
N VAL A 399 6.02 -12.35 -0.90
CA VAL A 399 7.05 -12.63 -1.91
C VAL A 399 8.46 -12.38 -1.35
N GLN A 400 8.65 -11.30 -0.60
CA GLN A 400 9.95 -11.02 0.05
C GLN A 400 10.29 -12.05 1.11
N LEU A 401 9.31 -12.48 1.91
CA LEU A 401 9.49 -13.53 2.91
C LEU A 401 9.91 -14.87 2.26
N ALA A 402 9.20 -15.31 1.22
CA ALA A 402 9.56 -16.51 0.47
C ALA A 402 10.99 -16.46 -0.10
N ARG A 403 11.43 -15.26 -0.54
CA ARG A 403 12.82 -15.06 -1.00
C ARG A 403 13.84 -15.15 0.14
N ALA A 404 13.51 -14.58 1.29
CA ALA A 404 14.41 -14.59 2.46
C ALA A 404 14.72 -16.04 2.90
N VAL A 405 13.69 -16.88 2.98
CA VAL A 405 13.88 -18.31 3.33
C VAL A 405 14.72 -19.06 2.30
N ARG A 406 14.58 -18.73 1.02
CA ARG A 406 15.35 -19.41 -0.05
C ARG A 406 16.86 -19.21 0.07
N THR A 407 17.30 -18.08 0.63
CA THR A 407 18.74 -17.78 0.74
C THR A 407 19.48 -18.65 1.76
N ARG A 408 18.76 -19.37 2.63
CA ARG A 408 19.30 -20.25 3.69
C ARG A 408 20.45 -19.61 4.45
N THR A 409 20.27 -18.35 4.83
CA THR A 409 21.22 -17.64 5.69
C THR A 409 21.11 -18.15 7.11
N THR A 410 22.20 -18.19 7.85
CA THR A 410 22.26 -18.57 9.25
C THR A 410 22.80 -17.44 10.11
N GLY A 411 22.38 -17.35 11.38
CA GLY A 411 22.85 -16.33 12.31
C GLY A 411 22.38 -14.92 11.96
N VAL A 412 21.22 -14.77 11.32
CA VAL A 412 20.62 -13.49 10.94
C VAL A 412 19.41 -13.21 11.83
N LEU A 413 19.21 -11.95 12.16
CA LEU A 413 17.99 -11.47 12.79
C LEU A 413 16.99 -11.04 11.70
N TYR A 414 15.87 -11.74 11.59
CA TYR A 414 14.74 -11.33 10.75
C TYR A 414 13.75 -10.47 11.55
N VAL A 415 13.50 -9.26 11.10
CA VAL A 415 12.50 -8.37 11.69
C VAL A 415 11.32 -8.28 10.74
N LEU A 416 10.20 -8.88 11.14
CA LEU A 416 8.96 -8.97 10.36
C LEU A 416 7.94 -7.98 10.92
N ASP A 417 7.53 -7.01 10.10
CA ASP A 417 6.58 -5.96 10.51
C ASP A 417 5.21 -6.26 9.92
N GLU A 418 4.29 -6.75 10.78
CA GLU A 418 2.93 -7.18 10.45
C GLU A 418 2.85 -8.19 9.29
N PRO A 419 3.53 -9.35 9.36
CA PRO A 419 3.55 -10.31 8.25
C PRO A 419 2.19 -11.00 8.02
N SER A 420 1.27 -10.99 8.97
CA SER A 420 -0.09 -11.56 8.85
C SER A 420 -1.04 -10.67 8.06
N ILE A 421 -0.63 -9.47 7.65
CA ILE A 421 -1.49 -8.46 7.02
C ILE A 421 -2.24 -9.00 5.79
N GLY A 422 -3.58 -8.84 5.76
CA GLY A 422 -4.42 -9.28 4.66
C GLY A 422 -4.43 -10.80 4.45
N LEU A 423 -3.98 -11.58 5.44
CA LEU A 423 -4.09 -13.03 5.44
C LEU A 423 -5.43 -13.48 6.01
N HIS A 424 -6.05 -14.42 5.32
CA HIS A 424 -7.12 -15.20 5.91
C HIS A 424 -6.51 -16.15 6.97
N PRO A 425 -7.19 -16.46 8.08
CA PRO A 425 -6.67 -17.34 9.14
C PRO A 425 -6.09 -18.68 8.62
N SER A 426 -6.65 -19.26 7.56
CA SER A 426 -6.11 -20.47 6.93
C SER A 426 -4.71 -20.30 6.32
N ASN A 427 -4.28 -19.09 6.02
CA ASN A 427 -2.96 -18.80 5.48
C ASN A 427 -1.94 -18.41 6.56
N VAL A 428 -2.39 -18.11 7.79
CA VAL A 428 -1.49 -17.83 8.92
C VAL A 428 -0.68 -19.08 9.29
N GLU A 429 -1.29 -20.28 9.23
CA GLU A 429 -0.56 -21.54 9.45
C GLU A 429 0.61 -21.71 8.47
N GLY A 430 0.41 -21.38 7.18
CA GLY A 430 1.48 -21.41 6.19
C GLY A 430 2.56 -20.36 6.43
N LEU A 431 2.19 -19.15 6.91
CA LEU A 431 3.14 -18.14 7.34
C LEU A 431 4.02 -18.64 8.49
N LEU A 432 3.41 -19.23 9.51
CA LEU A 432 4.13 -19.80 10.66
C LEU A 432 5.10 -20.89 10.22
N GLY A 433 4.68 -21.81 9.32
CA GLY A 433 5.57 -22.83 8.78
C GLY A 433 6.79 -22.25 8.04
N VAL A 434 6.62 -21.12 7.33
CA VAL A 434 7.74 -20.44 6.68
C VAL A 434 8.66 -19.76 7.71
N ILE A 435 8.12 -19.26 8.82
CA ILE A 435 8.93 -18.70 9.92
C ILE A 435 9.69 -19.83 10.64
N ASP A 436 9.06 -20.98 10.86
CA ASP A 436 9.71 -22.16 11.43
C ASP A 436 10.90 -22.63 10.57
N ASP A 437 10.78 -22.59 9.24
CA ASP A 437 11.91 -22.87 8.33
C ASP A 437 13.08 -21.89 8.56
N LEU A 438 12.81 -20.59 8.75
CA LEU A 438 13.85 -19.58 9.06
C LEU A 438 14.53 -19.88 10.40
N MET A 439 13.75 -20.25 11.40
CA MET A 439 14.26 -20.64 12.72
C MET A 439 15.10 -21.90 12.64
N GLY A 440 14.62 -22.91 11.89
CA GLY A 440 15.31 -24.17 11.66
C GLY A 440 16.69 -24.04 10.99
N ASP A 441 16.89 -22.97 10.20
CA ASP A 441 18.18 -22.60 9.61
C ASP A 441 19.12 -21.87 10.60
N GLY A 442 18.76 -21.74 11.89
CA GLY A 442 19.59 -21.14 12.94
C GLY A 442 19.55 -19.62 12.99
N ASN A 443 18.44 -19.02 12.63
CA ASN A 443 18.22 -17.58 12.69
C ASN A 443 17.42 -17.20 13.95
N SER A 444 17.31 -15.89 14.19
CA SER A 444 16.40 -15.29 15.19
C SER A 444 15.31 -14.53 14.46
N VAL A 445 14.08 -14.58 14.95
CA VAL A 445 12.95 -13.88 14.32
C VAL A 445 12.25 -12.98 15.33
N VAL A 446 12.12 -11.71 14.99
CA VAL A 446 11.31 -10.73 15.74
C VAL A 446 10.10 -10.40 14.87
N VAL A 447 8.90 -10.65 15.38
CA VAL A 447 7.63 -10.38 14.70
C VAL A 447 6.88 -9.28 15.43
N VAL A 448 6.59 -8.19 14.74
CA VAL A 448 5.60 -7.21 15.21
C VAL A 448 4.27 -7.62 14.60
N ASP A 449 3.32 -8.04 15.40
CA ASP A 449 2.01 -8.45 14.88
C ASP A 449 0.89 -8.16 15.90
N HIS A 450 -0.35 -8.19 15.42
CA HIS A 450 -1.56 -8.04 16.20
C HIS A 450 -2.45 -9.29 16.15
N ASP A 451 -2.16 -10.21 15.22
CA ASP A 451 -2.89 -11.47 15.09
C ASP A 451 -2.58 -12.38 16.28
N LEU A 452 -3.64 -12.76 17.00
CA LEU A 452 -3.52 -13.60 18.19
C LEU A 452 -2.96 -15.00 17.87
N SER A 453 -3.18 -15.52 16.66
CA SER A 453 -2.65 -16.82 16.23
C SER A 453 -1.13 -16.74 16.03
N VAL A 454 -0.64 -15.64 15.49
CA VAL A 454 0.80 -15.39 15.36
C VAL A 454 1.44 -15.22 16.74
N LEU A 455 0.86 -14.38 17.61
CA LEU A 455 1.40 -14.13 18.95
C LEU A 455 1.40 -15.39 19.83
N ARG A 456 0.39 -16.25 19.71
CA ARG A 456 0.36 -17.56 20.41
C ARG A 456 1.43 -18.54 19.96
N ALA A 457 1.94 -18.38 18.73
CA ALA A 457 2.99 -19.23 18.17
C ALA A 457 4.39 -18.74 18.52
N THR A 458 4.56 -17.58 19.15
CA THR A 458 5.87 -17.08 19.58
C THR A 458 6.39 -17.79 20.84
N ASP A 459 7.71 -17.87 20.97
CA ASP A 459 8.37 -18.42 22.17
C ASP A 459 8.38 -17.40 23.30
N TYR A 460 8.49 -16.12 22.95
CA TYR A 460 8.62 -15.00 23.88
C TYR A 460 7.88 -13.77 23.35
N ILE A 461 7.29 -12.98 24.23
CA ILE A 461 6.57 -11.76 23.88
C ILE A 461 7.15 -10.58 24.66
N VAL A 462 7.35 -9.47 24.00
CA VAL A 462 7.62 -8.15 24.60
C VAL A 462 6.43 -7.24 24.29
N GLU A 463 5.72 -6.83 25.32
CA GLU A 463 4.56 -5.94 25.17
C GLU A 463 4.94 -4.49 25.47
N ILE A 464 4.67 -3.59 24.50
CA ILE A 464 4.94 -2.16 24.61
C ILE A 464 3.63 -1.39 24.81
N GLY A 465 3.61 -0.54 25.82
CA GLY A 465 2.46 0.25 26.20
C GLY A 465 2.79 1.30 27.26
N PRO A 466 1.83 1.62 28.16
CA PRO A 466 0.46 1.06 28.24
C PRO A 466 -0.53 1.66 27.24
N GLY A 467 -0.22 2.80 26.63
CA GLY A 467 -1.04 3.51 25.66
C GLY A 467 -0.31 3.78 24.36
N SER A 468 -0.79 4.75 23.60
CA SER A 468 -0.22 5.21 22.34
C SER A 468 0.45 6.60 22.52
N GLY A 469 1.38 6.96 21.61
CA GLY A 469 2.04 8.27 21.63
C GLY A 469 2.79 8.55 22.93
N SER A 470 2.43 9.66 23.61
CA SER A 470 3.03 10.06 24.88
C SER A 470 2.79 9.08 26.04
N ASP A 471 1.69 8.32 26.00
CA ASP A 471 1.36 7.32 27.03
C ASP A 471 1.96 5.94 26.73
N GLY A 472 2.63 5.79 25.57
CA GLY A 472 3.32 4.57 25.14
C GLY A 472 4.80 4.57 25.50
N GLY A 473 5.53 3.74 24.78
CA GLY A 473 6.99 3.71 24.75
C GLY A 473 7.67 3.05 25.94
N ARG A 474 6.94 2.24 26.75
CA ARG A 474 7.49 1.46 27.88
C ARG A 474 7.23 -0.02 27.67
N VAL A 475 8.13 -0.85 28.12
CA VAL A 475 7.87 -2.30 28.24
C VAL A 475 6.94 -2.48 29.45
N ILE A 476 5.76 -3.03 29.23
CA ILE A 476 4.74 -3.23 30.28
C ILE A 476 4.69 -4.69 30.74
N ALA A 477 5.00 -5.63 29.86
CA ALA A 477 5.12 -7.05 30.16
C ALA A 477 6.12 -7.70 29.21
N GLN A 478 6.81 -8.74 29.67
CA GLN A 478 7.67 -9.57 28.83
C GLN A 478 7.78 -10.95 29.41
N GLY A 479 7.87 -11.96 28.56
CA GLY A 479 7.95 -13.38 28.98
C GLY A 479 7.44 -14.34 27.95
N THR A 480 7.32 -15.60 28.31
CA THR A 480 6.62 -16.62 27.51
C THR A 480 5.14 -16.28 27.36
N VAL A 481 4.48 -16.86 26.36
CA VAL A 481 3.02 -16.64 26.15
C VAL A 481 2.23 -16.89 27.43
N GLY A 482 2.52 -17.98 28.18
CA GLY A 482 1.83 -18.28 29.41
C GLY A 482 2.07 -17.26 30.55
N GLU A 483 3.25 -16.65 30.62
CA GLU A 483 3.57 -15.58 31.55
C GLU A 483 2.78 -14.29 31.19
N ILE A 484 2.73 -13.94 29.91
CA ILE A 484 1.94 -12.80 29.42
C ILE A 484 0.45 -12.97 29.68
N GLU A 485 -0.10 -14.19 29.48
CA GLU A 485 -1.50 -14.49 29.78
C GLU A 485 -1.84 -14.31 31.26
N ALA A 486 -0.88 -14.58 32.15
CA ALA A 486 -1.04 -14.47 33.61
C ALA A 486 -0.70 -13.08 34.16
N ASP A 487 0.00 -12.21 33.39
CA ASP A 487 0.45 -10.91 33.86
C ASP A 487 -0.73 -9.89 33.88
N PRO A 488 -1.11 -9.36 35.06
CA PRO A 488 -2.17 -8.35 35.16
C PRO A 488 -1.83 -7.02 34.50
N ALA A 489 -0.54 -6.72 34.25
CA ALA A 489 -0.11 -5.52 33.55
C ALA A 489 -0.27 -5.63 32.04
N SER A 490 -0.32 -6.87 31.51
CA SER A 490 -0.48 -7.13 30.10
C SER A 490 -1.87 -6.74 29.59
N ARG A 491 -1.92 -6.02 28.48
CA ARG A 491 -3.15 -5.68 27.77
C ARG A 491 -3.55 -6.72 26.74
N ILE A 492 -2.58 -7.43 26.17
CA ILE A 492 -2.83 -8.48 25.19
C ILE A 492 -3.16 -9.83 25.88
N GLY A 493 -2.63 -10.09 27.07
CA GLY A 493 -2.80 -11.33 27.82
C GLY A 493 -4.24 -11.81 27.96
N PRO A 494 -5.21 -10.96 28.33
CA PRO A 494 -6.61 -11.33 28.42
C PRO A 494 -7.22 -11.81 27.08
N TYR A 495 -6.73 -11.33 25.95
CA TYR A 495 -7.15 -11.79 24.60
C TYR A 495 -6.45 -13.09 24.21
N LEU A 496 -5.17 -13.24 24.56
CA LEU A 496 -4.42 -14.49 24.34
C LEU A 496 -5.02 -15.65 25.10
N SER A 497 -5.34 -15.46 26.38
CA SER A 497 -5.97 -16.48 27.22
C SER A 497 -7.43 -16.77 26.86
N GLY A 498 -8.06 -15.93 26.01
CA GLY A 498 -9.50 -16.02 25.73
C GLY A 498 -10.40 -15.54 26.88
N ALA A 499 -9.84 -14.92 27.94
CA ALA A 499 -10.63 -14.33 29.03
C ALA A 499 -11.40 -13.08 28.59
N ARG A 500 -10.94 -12.44 27.50
CA ARG A 500 -11.60 -11.29 26.87
C ARG A 500 -11.77 -11.53 25.39
N HIS A 501 -12.95 -11.25 24.88
CA HIS A 501 -13.27 -11.24 23.45
C HIS A 501 -13.75 -9.86 23.01
N VAL A 502 -13.53 -9.53 21.74
CA VAL A 502 -14.06 -8.31 21.15
C VAL A 502 -15.55 -8.49 20.87
N HIS A 503 -16.40 -8.11 21.84
CA HIS A 503 -17.85 -8.16 21.68
C HIS A 503 -18.44 -6.79 21.98
N VAL A 504 -18.85 -6.07 20.94
CA VAL A 504 -19.15 -4.62 21.08
C VAL A 504 -20.60 -4.28 20.75
N ARG A 505 -21.30 -5.09 19.95
CA ARG A 505 -22.60 -4.67 19.41
C ARG A 505 -23.65 -5.77 19.43
N GLU A 506 -24.90 -5.35 19.64
CA GLU A 506 -26.05 -6.19 19.35
C GLU A 506 -26.29 -6.24 17.85
N ARG A 507 -26.34 -7.43 17.28
CA ARG A 507 -26.58 -7.68 15.87
C ARG A 507 -28.08 -7.72 15.56
N ALA A 508 -28.45 -7.40 14.32
CA ALA A 508 -29.83 -7.54 13.87
C ALA A 508 -30.20 -9.04 13.79
N ASN A 509 -31.41 -9.37 14.22
CA ASN A 509 -31.92 -10.72 14.06
C ASN A 509 -32.34 -11.01 12.60
N ASP A 510 -32.39 -12.29 12.21
CA ASP A 510 -32.70 -12.73 10.83
C ASP A 510 -33.97 -12.11 10.25
N LYS A 511 -35.02 -11.96 11.08
CA LYS A 511 -36.30 -11.41 10.63
C LYS A 511 -36.21 -9.92 10.27
N ALA A 512 -35.36 -9.17 10.96
CA ALA A 512 -35.21 -7.73 10.77
C ALA A 512 -34.09 -7.41 9.73
N MET A 513 -33.34 -8.41 9.24
CA MET A 513 -32.18 -8.22 8.40
C MET A 513 -32.47 -7.36 7.15
N PHE A 514 -33.53 -7.65 6.43
CA PHE A 514 -33.89 -6.98 5.17
C PHE A 514 -35.09 -6.03 5.30
N GLU A 515 -35.52 -5.65 6.49
CA GLU A 515 -36.67 -4.75 6.70
C GLU A 515 -36.53 -3.39 6.02
N LYS A 516 -35.29 -2.88 5.89
CA LYS A 516 -34.99 -1.60 5.21
C LYS A 516 -34.77 -1.77 3.71
N GLY A 517 -34.89 -3.00 3.17
CA GLY A 517 -34.57 -3.35 1.79
C GLY A 517 -33.15 -3.90 1.62
N ALA A 518 -32.73 -4.03 0.35
CA ALA A 518 -31.43 -4.58 0.01
C ALA A 518 -30.82 -3.82 -1.19
N ILE A 519 -29.50 -3.85 -1.31
CA ILE A 519 -28.79 -3.65 -2.57
C ILE A 519 -28.79 -4.99 -3.29
N GLU A 520 -29.27 -5.03 -4.54
CA GLU A 520 -29.25 -6.20 -5.40
C GLU A 520 -28.28 -5.96 -6.55
N LEU A 521 -27.29 -6.84 -6.70
CA LEU A 521 -26.28 -6.78 -7.75
C LEU A 521 -26.24 -8.10 -8.51
N GLU A 522 -26.32 -8.04 -9.85
CA GLU A 522 -26.09 -9.18 -10.75
C GLU A 522 -24.90 -8.89 -11.65
N THR A 523 -23.90 -9.79 -11.64
CA THR A 523 -22.68 -9.66 -12.44
C THR A 523 -22.54 -10.79 -13.46
N LEU A 524 -21.86 -10.49 -14.55
CA LEU A 524 -21.24 -11.44 -15.48
C LEU A 524 -19.84 -11.77 -14.99
N PRO A 525 -19.18 -12.81 -15.51
CA PRO A 525 -17.82 -13.13 -15.09
C PRO A 525 -16.84 -11.96 -15.26
N LEU A 526 -16.00 -11.75 -14.27
CA LEU A 526 -14.89 -10.80 -14.31
C LEU A 526 -13.70 -11.37 -13.54
N HIS A 527 -12.54 -11.47 -14.17
CA HIS A 527 -11.36 -12.14 -13.61
C HIS A 527 -11.70 -13.56 -13.13
N THR A 528 -11.45 -13.85 -11.86
CA THR A 528 -11.82 -15.13 -11.24
C THR A 528 -13.27 -15.19 -10.75
N VAL A 529 -13.94 -14.03 -10.64
CA VAL A 529 -15.34 -13.97 -10.17
C VAL A 529 -16.28 -14.46 -11.25
N LYS A 530 -17.08 -15.48 -10.92
CA LYS A 530 -18.11 -16.05 -11.80
C LYS A 530 -19.35 -15.15 -11.86
N SER A 531 -20.36 -15.54 -12.63
CA SER A 531 -21.64 -14.82 -12.61
C SER A 531 -22.27 -14.94 -11.22
N LEU A 532 -22.53 -13.80 -10.59
CA LEU A 532 -23.05 -13.73 -9.23
C LEU A 532 -24.38 -12.96 -9.18
N SER A 533 -25.23 -13.35 -8.24
CA SER A 533 -26.35 -12.57 -7.76
C SER A 533 -26.23 -12.42 -6.26
N VAL A 534 -26.10 -11.17 -5.79
CA VAL A 534 -25.87 -10.87 -4.37
C VAL A 534 -26.89 -9.88 -3.86
N LYS A 535 -27.34 -10.10 -2.60
CA LYS A 535 -28.20 -9.20 -1.85
C LYS A 535 -27.50 -8.75 -0.60
N ILE A 536 -27.44 -7.43 -0.37
CA ILE A 536 -26.79 -6.81 0.77
C ILE A 536 -27.83 -5.99 1.53
N PRO A 537 -28.07 -6.26 2.84
CA PRO A 537 -29.10 -5.56 3.60
C PRO A 537 -28.77 -4.07 3.80
N LEU A 538 -29.77 -3.20 3.60
CA LEU A 538 -29.64 -1.77 3.83
C LEU A 538 -29.69 -1.40 5.32
N GLY A 539 -28.86 -0.39 5.70
CA GLY A 539 -28.80 0.11 7.09
C GLY A 539 -28.31 -0.96 8.08
N ARG A 540 -27.43 -1.84 7.64
CA ARG A 540 -26.76 -2.91 8.38
C ARG A 540 -25.26 -2.92 8.10
N MET A 541 -24.51 -3.65 8.93
CA MET A 541 -23.10 -3.93 8.70
C MET A 541 -22.94 -5.30 8.05
N THR A 542 -22.43 -5.34 6.83
CA THR A 542 -22.17 -6.57 6.07
C THR A 542 -20.66 -6.78 5.94
N ALA A 543 -20.15 -7.93 6.40
CA ALA A 543 -18.79 -8.36 6.12
C ALA A 543 -18.74 -9.20 4.84
N ILE A 544 -17.78 -8.88 3.95
CA ILE A 544 -17.45 -9.70 2.78
C ILE A 544 -16.10 -10.33 3.06
N THR A 545 -16.10 -11.64 3.23
CA THR A 545 -14.95 -12.43 3.65
C THR A 545 -14.64 -13.56 2.68
N GLY A 546 -13.65 -14.38 2.98
CA GLY A 546 -13.19 -15.51 2.18
C GLY A 546 -11.68 -15.54 2.03
N VAL A 547 -11.13 -16.65 1.57
CA VAL A 547 -9.68 -16.84 1.40
C VAL A 547 -9.05 -15.79 0.45
N SER A 548 -7.73 -15.63 0.51
CA SER A 548 -7.02 -14.71 -0.40
C SER A 548 -7.24 -15.13 -1.85
N GLY A 549 -7.49 -14.16 -2.74
CA GLY A 549 -7.78 -14.43 -4.17
C GLY A 549 -9.18 -14.97 -4.47
N SER A 550 -10.11 -15.05 -3.50
CA SER A 550 -11.49 -15.53 -3.73
C SER A 550 -12.38 -14.55 -4.52
N GLY A 551 -11.91 -13.33 -4.78
CA GLY A 551 -12.62 -12.33 -5.61
C GLY A 551 -13.36 -11.24 -4.83
N LYS A 552 -13.12 -11.08 -3.52
CA LYS A 552 -13.74 -10.03 -2.67
C LYS A 552 -13.58 -8.62 -3.25
N THR A 553 -12.35 -8.24 -3.54
CA THR A 553 -12.00 -6.92 -4.12
C THR A 553 -12.69 -6.71 -5.46
N THR A 554 -12.72 -7.72 -6.33
CA THR A 554 -13.38 -7.67 -7.64
C THR A 554 -14.89 -7.48 -7.50
N LEU A 555 -15.53 -8.19 -6.55
CA LEU A 555 -16.97 -8.03 -6.30
C LEU A 555 -17.30 -6.63 -5.79
N VAL A 556 -16.51 -6.09 -4.85
CA VAL A 556 -16.84 -4.81 -4.21
C VAL A 556 -16.28 -3.62 -4.96
N LEU A 557 -14.95 -3.59 -5.18
CA LEU A 557 -14.28 -2.39 -5.72
C LEU A 557 -14.39 -2.28 -7.23
N GLU A 558 -14.44 -3.40 -7.95
CA GLU A 558 -14.50 -3.38 -9.41
C GLU A 558 -15.93 -3.54 -9.96
N SER A 559 -16.87 -4.12 -9.18
CA SER A 559 -18.24 -4.35 -9.65
C SER A 559 -19.26 -3.49 -8.92
N LEU A 560 -19.40 -3.60 -7.58
CA LEU A 560 -20.44 -2.93 -6.81
C LEU A 560 -20.27 -1.40 -6.82
N ILE A 561 -19.08 -0.89 -6.46
CA ILE A 561 -18.85 0.57 -6.39
C ILE A 561 -18.99 1.25 -7.76
N PRO A 562 -18.34 0.76 -8.85
CA PRO A 562 -18.52 1.38 -10.17
C PRO A 562 -19.95 1.31 -10.70
N ALA A 563 -20.69 0.22 -10.39
CA ALA A 563 -22.09 0.10 -10.76
C ALA A 563 -22.96 1.13 -10.04
N LEU A 564 -22.77 1.29 -8.73
CA LEU A 564 -23.48 2.30 -7.93
C LEU A 564 -23.17 3.71 -8.40
N GLN A 565 -21.91 4.03 -8.65
CA GLN A 565 -21.50 5.36 -9.17
C GLN A 565 -22.13 5.62 -10.54
N SER A 566 -22.11 4.63 -11.43
CA SER A 566 -22.76 4.76 -12.76
C SER A 566 -24.27 4.97 -12.65
N MET A 567 -24.94 4.24 -11.74
CA MET A 567 -26.37 4.40 -11.47
C MET A 567 -26.68 5.82 -10.92
N LEU A 568 -25.91 6.30 -9.96
CA LEU A 568 -26.08 7.62 -9.35
C LEU A 568 -25.83 8.77 -10.35
N ASP A 569 -24.83 8.61 -11.22
CA ASP A 569 -24.48 9.59 -12.25
C ASP A 569 -25.38 9.48 -13.51
N GLY A 570 -26.30 8.50 -13.60
CA GLY A 570 -27.10 8.25 -14.79
C GLY A 570 -26.29 7.77 -15.99
N LYS A 571 -25.12 7.17 -15.76
CA LYS A 571 -24.22 6.65 -16.80
C LYS A 571 -24.51 5.18 -17.10
N LYS A 572 -23.94 4.67 -18.19
CA LYS A 572 -24.01 3.25 -18.54
C LYS A 572 -23.27 2.40 -17.49
N LEU A 573 -23.88 1.29 -17.07
CA LEU A 573 -23.26 0.34 -16.18
C LEU A 573 -21.98 -0.26 -16.78
N PRO A 574 -21.03 -0.69 -15.93
CA PRO A 574 -19.87 -1.47 -16.37
C PRO A 574 -20.30 -2.70 -17.18
N ALA A 575 -19.52 -3.09 -18.19
CA ALA A 575 -19.90 -4.15 -19.14
C ALA A 575 -20.19 -5.51 -18.48
N HIS A 576 -19.55 -5.78 -17.33
CA HIS A 576 -19.72 -7.01 -16.57
C HIS A 576 -20.84 -6.93 -15.50
N VAL A 577 -21.54 -5.80 -15.39
CA VAL A 577 -22.68 -5.65 -14.47
C VAL A 577 -23.97 -5.70 -15.27
N ARG A 578 -24.78 -6.73 -15.01
CA ARG A 578 -26.08 -6.93 -15.67
C ARG A 578 -27.16 -6.01 -15.07
N ARG A 579 -27.21 -5.95 -13.74
CA ARG A 579 -28.22 -5.18 -12.99
C ARG A 579 -27.67 -4.72 -11.66
N ILE A 580 -28.08 -3.52 -11.27
CA ILE A 580 -27.94 -3.03 -9.90
C ILE A 580 -29.24 -2.34 -9.49
N ASP A 581 -29.67 -2.60 -8.25
CA ASP A 581 -30.76 -1.91 -7.59
C ASP A 581 -30.33 -1.58 -6.15
N ALA A 582 -30.41 -0.31 -5.77
CA ALA A 582 -29.95 0.16 -4.46
C ALA A 582 -30.86 1.28 -3.96
N PRO A 583 -32.08 0.95 -3.54
CA PRO A 583 -33.09 1.95 -3.14
C PRO A 583 -32.59 2.75 -1.95
N GLY A 584 -32.66 4.09 -2.05
CA GLY A 584 -32.30 5.01 -0.97
C GLY A 584 -30.83 5.38 -0.88
N ILE A 585 -29.91 4.69 -1.55
CA ILE A 585 -28.49 5.07 -1.61
C ILE A 585 -28.30 6.26 -2.56
N LYS A 586 -27.66 7.34 -2.06
CA LYS A 586 -27.33 8.54 -2.84
C LYS A 586 -25.85 8.86 -2.87
N ARG A 587 -25.07 8.25 -2.00
CA ARG A 587 -23.63 8.51 -1.88
C ARG A 587 -22.90 7.21 -1.56
N VAL A 588 -21.71 7.07 -2.12
CA VAL A 588 -20.81 5.94 -1.88
C VAL A 588 -19.48 6.49 -1.42
N HIS A 589 -19.00 6.02 -0.28
CA HIS A 589 -17.72 6.39 0.30
C HIS A 589 -16.85 5.14 0.42
N LEU A 590 -15.70 5.15 -0.26
CA LEU A 590 -14.68 4.12 -0.13
C LEU A 590 -13.62 4.60 0.88
N ILE A 591 -13.38 3.78 1.89
CA ILE A 591 -12.36 3.99 2.92
C ILE A 591 -11.35 2.83 2.81
N ASP A 592 -10.25 3.09 2.16
CA ASP A 592 -9.17 2.14 1.90
C ASP A 592 -7.85 2.59 2.52
N ALA A 593 -6.87 1.68 2.58
CA ALA A 593 -5.54 1.94 3.15
C ALA A 593 -4.62 2.75 2.21
N THR A 594 -5.11 3.26 1.08
CA THR A 594 -4.29 4.09 0.19
C THR A 594 -3.79 5.34 0.91
N PRO A 595 -2.53 5.75 0.72
CA PRO A 595 -2.00 6.94 1.37
C PRO A 595 -2.83 8.20 1.10
N ILE A 596 -3.02 9.00 2.12
CA ILE A 596 -3.69 10.30 2.00
C ILE A 596 -2.70 11.28 1.36
N GLY A 597 -2.70 11.35 0.05
CA GLY A 597 -1.86 12.27 -0.72
C GLY A 597 -0.36 11.91 -0.69
N ALA A 598 0.33 12.14 -1.80
CA ALA A 598 1.79 11.93 -1.90
C ALA A 598 2.60 13.15 -1.43
N ASN A 599 1.96 14.16 -0.84
CA ASN A 599 2.58 15.45 -0.56
C ASN A 599 2.80 15.64 0.95
N VAL A 600 4.04 15.76 1.37
CA VAL A 600 4.45 16.12 2.75
C VAL A 600 3.80 17.41 3.28
N ARG A 601 3.18 18.22 2.42
CA ARG A 601 2.42 19.41 2.79
C ARG A 601 1.02 19.11 3.34
N SER A 602 0.53 17.89 3.23
CA SER A 602 -0.71 17.45 3.86
C SER A 602 -0.40 16.99 5.29
N THR A 603 -1.16 17.48 6.26
CA THR A 603 -1.04 17.11 7.68
C THR A 603 -2.39 16.65 8.23
N VAL A 604 -2.38 16.03 9.41
CA VAL A 604 -3.60 15.64 10.13
C VAL A 604 -4.54 16.84 10.26
N ALA A 605 -4.04 18.01 10.66
CA ALA A 605 -4.83 19.23 10.79
C ALA A 605 -5.44 19.71 9.47
N THR A 606 -4.70 19.60 8.36
CA THR A 606 -5.23 20.04 7.05
C THR A 606 -6.27 19.09 6.51
N TYR A 607 -6.06 17.79 6.65
CA TYR A 607 -6.98 16.79 6.12
C TYR A 607 -8.31 16.73 6.91
N SER A 608 -8.23 16.81 8.24
CA SER A 608 -9.42 16.88 9.11
C SER A 608 -10.18 18.22 9.02
N GLY A 609 -9.60 19.20 8.33
CA GLY A 609 -10.16 20.56 8.23
C GLY A 609 -10.08 21.37 9.53
N ILE A 610 -9.30 20.91 10.52
CA ILE A 610 -9.01 21.65 11.76
C ILE A 610 -8.14 22.87 11.45
N MET A 611 -7.20 22.75 10.50
CA MET A 611 -6.30 23.82 10.10
C MET A 611 -7.04 25.09 9.66
N ASP A 612 -8.19 24.98 9.01
CA ASP A 612 -8.99 26.13 8.59
C ASP A 612 -9.63 26.86 9.78
N ASP A 613 -10.00 26.12 10.82
CA ASP A 613 -10.53 26.68 12.06
C ASP A 613 -9.43 27.38 12.84
N LEU A 614 -8.23 26.77 12.95
CA LEU A 614 -7.05 27.36 13.57
C LEU A 614 -6.63 28.66 12.88
N ARG A 615 -6.47 28.63 11.56
CA ARG A 615 -6.10 29.85 10.79
C ARG A 615 -7.07 31.02 10.99
N ARG A 616 -8.36 30.73 11.13
CA ARG A 616 -9.38 31.75 11.41
C ARG A 616 -9.26 32.31 12.83
N ALA A 617 -9.01 31.44 13.80
CA ALA A 617 -8.81 31.84 15.20
C ALA A 617 -7.56 32.69 15.36
N PHE A 618 -6.41 32.24 14.85
CA PHE A 618 -5.17 33.02 14.95
C PHE A 618 -5.22 34.34 14.18
N ALA A 619 -5.92 34.42 13.05
CA ALA A 619 -6.12 35.69 12.36
C ALA A 619 -7.03 36.69 13.14
N ALA A 620 -7.82 36.19 14.09
CA ALA A 620 -8.64 37.04 14.97
C ALA A 620 -7.85 37.56 16.20
N ALA A 621 -6.67 37.03 16.47
CA ALA A 621 -5.80 37.47 17.58
C ALA A 621 -5.46 38.97 17.48
N PRO A 622 -5.32 39.67 18.62
CA PRO A 622 -4.95 41.09 18.62
C PRO A 622 -3.65 41.39 17.87
N ALA A 623 -2.60 40.61 18.11
CA ALA A 623 -1.29 40.75 17.46
C ALA A 623 -1.36 40.53 15.94
N ALA A 624 -2.22 39.59 15.47
CA ALA A 624 -2.46 39.41 14.03
C ALA A 624 -3.18 40.60 13.39
N LYS A 625 -4.15 41.18 14.08
CA LYS A 625 -4.87 42.37 13.61
C LYS A 625 -3.97 43.61 13.50
N GLU A 626 -3.09 43.84 14.48
CA GLU A 626 -2.08 44.90 14.46
C GLU A 626 -1.15 44.77 13.24
N ARG A 627 -0.74 43.55 12.93
CA ARG A 627 0.12 43.21 11.76
C ARG A 627 -0.70 43.06 10.46
N LYS A 628 -2.02 43.27 10.49
CA LYS A 628 -2.95 43.11 9.33
C LYS A 628 -2.90 41.75 8.67
N LEU A 629 -2.61 40.69 9.43
CA LEU A 629 -2.52 39.33 8.95
C LEU A 629 -3.93 38.72 8.82
N LYS A 630 -4.21 38.16 7.65
CA LYS A 630 -5.46 37.43 7.39
C LYS A 630 -5.23 35.93 7.52
N ALA A 631 -6.31 35.13 7.58
CA ALA A 631 -6.22 33.65 7.69
C ALA A 631 -5.30 33.00 6.63
N GLY A 632 -5.17 33.59 5.43
CA GLY A 632 -4.24 33.13 4.41
C GLY A 632 -2.76 33.26 4.80
N ALA A 633 -2.39 34.22 5.64
CA ALA A 633 -1.01 34.40 6.09
C ALA A 633 -0.50 33.22 6.94
N PHE A 634 -1.42 32.54 7.63
CA PHE A 634 -1.15 31.36 8.47
C PHE A 634 -1.11 30.04 7.70
N SER A 635 -1.15 30.06 6.37
CA SER A 635 -0.97 28.87 5.56
C SER A 635 0.52 28.60 5.38
N TYR A 636 1.03 27.46 5.87
CA TYR A 636 2.41 27.05 5.58
C TYR A 636 2.65 26.68 4.11
N ASN A 637 1.59 26.51 3.29
CA ASN A 637 1.70 26.26 1.86
C ASN A 637 1.90 27.53 1.03
N THR A 638 1.21 28.62 1.37
CA THR A 638 1.16 29.83 0.55
C THR A 638 1.24 31.12 1.37
N GLY A 639 1.19 31.03 2.71
CA GLY A 639 1.15 32.21 3.59
C GLY A 639 2.50 32.88 3.81
N SER A 640 2.46 34.12 4.27
CA SER A 640 3.67 34.92 4.56
C SER A 640 4.43 34.48 5.80
N LEU A 641 3.80 33.74 6.72
CA LEU A 641 4.40 33.22 7.95
C LEU A 641 5.08 31.86 7.78
N ARG A 642 5.11 31.28 6.57
CA ARG A 642 5.80 30.01 6.32
C ARG A 642 7.31 30.16 6.45
N CYS A 643 7.98 29.10 6.80
CA CYS A 643 9.45 29.05 6.83
C CYS A 643 10.03 29.33 5.43
N PRO A 644 10.89 30.34 5.25
CA PRO A 644 11.46 30.67 3.95
C PRO A 644 12.47 29.63 3.45
N THR A 645 13.13 28.92 4.34
CA THR A 645 14.19 27.95 4.03
C THR A 645 13.67 26.65 3.45
N CYS A 646 12.63 26.08 4.05
CA CYS A 646 11.99 24.85 3.53
C CYS A 646 10.70 25.12 2.74
N ASP A 647 10.34 26.37 2.52
CA ASP A 647 9.11 26.78 1.85
C ASP A 647 7.84 26.13 2.43
N GLY A 648 7.84 25.88 3.76
CA GLY A 648 6.73 25.30 4.50
C GLY A 648 6.60 23.77 4.42
N THR A 649 7.60 23.05 3.95
CA THR A 649 7.62 21.58 3.97
C THR A 649 8.01 21.00 5.32
N GLY A 650 8.77 21.75 6.14
CA GLY A 650 9.36 21.31 7.40
C GLY A 650 10.64 20.51 7.21
N GLN A 651 10.96 20.11 5.99
CA GLN A 651 12.14 19.32 5.62
C GLN A 651 12.76 19.84 4.33
N ILE A 652 14.01 19.50 4.10
CA ILE A 652 14.76 19.82 2.89
C ILE A 652 15.14 18.49 2.25
N SER A 653 14.69 18.27 1.01
CA SER A 653 15.08 17.11 0.21
C SER A 653 16.41 17.42 -0.48
N LEU A 654 17.43 16.63 -0.22
CA LEU A 654 18.72 16.70 -0.88
C LEU A 654 18.74 15.71 -2.03
N ASP A 655 18.75 16.24 -3.27
CA ASP A 655 19.02 15.44 -4.46
C ASP A 655 20.50 15.05 -4.46
N VAL A 656 20.79 13.84 -4.07
CA VAL A 656 22.14 13.27 -4.11
C VAL A 656 22.26 12.42 -5.35
N GLN A 657 22.96 12.92 -6.38
CA GLN A 657 23.18 12.19 -7.63
C GLN A 657 23.56 10.72 -7.35
N PHE A 658 22.79 9.78 -7.91
CA PHE A 658 22.95 8.32 -7.77
C PHE A 658 22.57 7.69 -6.43
N LEU A 659 21.95 8.44 -5.50
CA LEU A 659 21.38 7.92 -4.26
C LEU A 659 19.88 8.30 -4.17
N PRO A 660 19.08 7.60 -3.38
CA PRO A 660 17.72 8.08 -3.06
C PRO A 660 17.80 9.46 -2.42
N ASP A 661 16.81 10.31 -2.70
CA ASP A 661 16.68 11.63 -2.08
C ASP A 661 16.70 11.47 -0.55
N VAL A 662 17.51 12.27 0.13
CA VAL A 662 17.61 12.27 1.58
C VAL A 662 16.86 13.48 2.09
N ASP A 663 15.78 13.22 2.82
CA ASP A 663 15.03 14.27 3.51
C ASP A 663 15.65 14.56 4.89
N ILE A 664 16.08 15.78 5.09
CA ILE A 664 16.59 16.26 6.39
C ILE A 664 15.63 17.26 6.99
N MET A 665 15.48 17.23 8.32
CA MET A 665 14.70 18.24 9.04
C MET A 665 15.26 19.63 8.74
N CYS A 666 14.38 20.58 8.47
CA CYS A 666 14.81 21.96 8.19
C CYS A 666 15.54 22.55 9.40
N PRO A 667 16.79 23.05 9.24
CA PRO A 667 17.59 23.56 10.35
C PRO A 667 17.01 24.85 10.98
N ASP A 668 16.19 25.60 10.24
CA ASP A 668 15.66 26.87 10.72
C ASP A 668 14.34 26.72 11.47
N CYS A 669 13.42 25.89 10.96
CA CYS A 669 12.11 25.72 11.57
C CYS A 669 11.96 24.41 12.36
N HIS A 670 12.97 23.54 12.36
CA HIS A 670 12.96 22.27 13.07
C HIS A 670 11.67 21.45 12.88
N GLY A 671 11.17 21.40 11.64
CA GLY A 671 9.96 20.68 11.29
C GLY A 671 8.63 21.43 11.45
N SER A 672 8.60 22.57 12.15
CA SER A 672 7.37 23.32 12.43
C SER A 672 6.70 23.93 11.18
N ARG A 673 7.42 24.05 10.05
CA ARG A 673 6.97 24.60 8.77
C ARG A 673 6.80 26.12 8.75
N TYR A 674 6.97 26.82 9.90
CA TYR A 674 6.76 28.24 10.05
C TYR A 674 8.07 28.99 10.34
N GLY A 675 8.10 30.26 9.93
CA GLY A 675 9.15 31.20 10.31
C GLY A 675 8.93 31.73 11.73
N GLN A 676 9.96 32.36 12.29
CA GLN A 676 9.96 32.90 13.66
C GLN A 676 8.79 33.85 13.94
N ASP A 677 8.36 34.64 12.95
CA ASP A 677 7.25 35.61 13.10
C ASP A 677 5.91 34.95 13.47
N ALA A 678 5.75 33.65 13.20
CA ALA A 678 4.53 32.91 13.53
C ALA A 678 4.41 32.64 15.04
N TYR A 679 5.54 32.55 15.75
CA TYR A 679 5.57 32.32 17.20
C TYR A 679 5.20 33.56 18.03
N ASP A 680 5.25 34.77 17.44
CA ASP A 680 4.83 36.00 18.08
C ASP A 680 3.31 36.17 18.21
N ILE A 681 2.55 35.36 17.46
CA ILE A 681 1.08 35.42 17.44
C ILE A 681 0.55 34.27 18.28
N ARG A 682 0.02 34.59 19.45
CA ARG A 682 -0.43 33.60 20.43
C ARG A 682 -1.90 33.75 20.74
N LEU A 683 -2.51 32.66 21.17
CA LEU A 683 -3.87 32.57 21.68
C LEU A 683 -3.84 31.91 23.05
N PRO A 684 -4.73 32.34 23.96
CA PRO A 684 -4.87 31.71 25.27
C PRO A 684 -5.59 30.39 25.15
N PHE A 685 -5.04 29.36 25.78
CA PHE A 685 -5.63 28.04 25.96
C PHE A 685 -5.73 27.75 27.45
N GLU A 686 -6.91 27.31 27.90
CA GLU A 686 -7.18 26.98 29.30
C GLU A 686 -7.07 25.47 29.47
N ASP A 687 -6.32 25.04 30.46
CA ASP A 687 -6.27 23.62 30.85
C ASP A 687 -7.57 23.24 31.58
N ILE A 688 -8.21 22.19 31.10
CA ILE A 688 -9.42 21.65 31.75
C ILE A 688 -8.96 20.69 32.85
N ASP A 689 -9.22 21.00 34.08
CA ASP A 689 -8.82 20.31 35.32
C ASP A 689 -8.49 18.80 35.14
N GLY A 690 -7.23 18.44 35.36
CA GLY A 690 -6.76 17.06 35.57
C GLY A 690 -6.57 16.18 34.34
N CYS A 691 -6.60 16.69 33.12
CA CYS A 691 -6.39 15.92 31.88
C CYS A 691 -4.92 15.68 31.52
N ARG A 692 -4.00 16.53 31.95
CA ARG A 692 -2.56 16.35 31.71
C ARG A 692 -1.91 15.50 32.81
N ASN A 693 -1.17 14.49 32.42
CA ASN A 693 -0.26 13.76 33.30
C ASN A 693 0.91 14.69 33.71
N GLU A 694 1.16 14.84 35.01
CA GLU A 694 2.16 15.76 35.61
C GLU A 694 3.63 15.47 35.23
N ALA A 695 3.92 14.61 34.23
CA ALA A 695 5.27 14.07 34.08
C ALA A 695 6.20 14.84 33.12
N GLU A 696 5.75 15.67 32.17
CA GLU A 696 6.66 16.34 31.23
C GLU A 696 6.12 17.71 30.74
N GLY A 697 6.54 18.78 31.38
CA GLY A 697 6.36 20.14 30.87
C GLY A 697 6.68 21.19 31.97
N PRO A 698 6.99 22.46 31.64
CA PRO A 698 7.19 23.49 32.62
C PRO A 698 5.94 23.61 33.46
N VAL A 699 6.12 23.41 34.76
CA VAL A 699 5.10 23.46 35.79
C VAL A 699 4.27 24.75 35.65
N SER A 700 3.01 24.60 35.21
CA SER A 700 2.03 25.66 35.41
C SER A 700 1.89 25.87 36.93
N THR A 701 2.24 27.08 37.41
CA THR A 701 2.01 27.42 38.78
C THR A 701 0.49 27.45 39.04
N PRO A 702 -0.01 27.05 40.21
CA PRO A 702 -1.45 27.01 40.53
C PRO A 702 -2.22 28.32 40.32
N ASP A 703 -1.51 29.44 40.09
CA ASP A 703 -2.08 30.77 39.97
C ASP A 703 -2.40 31.22 38.53
N ASN A 704 -2.08 30.45 37.46
CA ASN A 704 -2.42 30.84 36.08
C ASN A 704 -2.72 29.63 35.18
N PRO A 705 -3.99 29.22 35.08
CA PRO A 705 -4.42 28.05 34.28
C PRO A 705 -4.40 28.29 32.74
N THR A 706 -3.97 29.48 32.29
CA THR A 706 -4.03 29.87 30.86
C THR A 706 -2.62 29.85 30.26
N GLU A 707 -2.40 29.00 29.27
CA GLU A 707 -1.17 28.95 28.47
C GLU A 707 -1.35 29.69 27.15
N GLU A 708 -0.41 30.56 26.78
CA GLU A 708 -0.43 31.23 25.47
C GLU A 708 0.38 30.45 24.46
N LEU A 709 -0.31 29.85 23.48
CA LEU A 709 0.31 29.03 22.43
C LEU A 709 0.28 29.72 21.07
N SER A 710 1.36 29.61 20.31
CA SER A 710 1.41 29.97 18.90
C SER A 710 0.83 28.84 18.01
N LEU A 711 0.56 29.15 16.72
CA LEU A 711 0.08 28.13 15.79
C LEU A 711 1.07 26.96 15.59
N PRO A 712 2.41 27.19 15.47
CA PRO A 712 3.37 26.10 15.48
C PRO A 712 3.29 25.22 16.74
N ASP A 713 3.15 25.84 17.93
CA ASP A 713 3.02 25.09 19.20
C ASP A 713 1.77 24.21 19.20
N VAL A 714 0.63 24.76 18.77
CA VAL A 714 -0.63 23.98 18.63
C VAL A 714 -0.51 22.81 17.64
N LEU A 715 0.24 22.98 16.56
CA LEU A 715 0.46 21.89 15.60
C LEU A 715 1.39 20.79 16.12
N ALA A 716 2.23 21.11 17.10
CA ALA A 716 3.08 20.14 17.77
C ALA A 716 2.33 19.31 18.82
N LEU A 717 1.17 19.79 19.32
CA LEU A 717 0.34 19.05 20.24
C LEU A 717 -0.35 17.86 19.56
N THR A 718 -0.59 16.82 20.35
CA THR A 718 -1.45 15.72 19.96
C THR A 718 -2.92 16.16 19.97
N VAL A 719 -3.77 15.37 19.32
CA VAL A 719 -5.23 15.61 19.31
C VAL A 719 -5.80 15.61 20.72
N ASP A 720 -5.37 14.66 21.58
CA ASP A 720 -5.88 14.51 22.94
C ASP A 720 -5.37 15.63 23.86
N GLU A 721 -4.09 16.05 23.74
CA GLU A 721 -3.55 17.20 24.46
C GLU A 721 -4.31 18.47 24.13
N LEU A 722 -4.61 18.71 22.84
CA LEU A 722 -5.40 19.89 22.45
C LEU A 722 -6.85 19.79 22.90
N LEU A 723 -7.44 18.60 22.99
CA LEU A 723 -8.78 18.39 23.57
C LEU A 723 -8.82 18.77 25.05
N CYS A 724 -7.80 18.42 25.81
CA CYS A 724 -7.65 18.78 27.22
C CYS A 724 -7.45 20.29 27.42
N MET A 725 -6.93 20.99 26.41
CA MET A 725 -6.74 22.43 26.40
C MET A 725 -7.89 23.17 25.69
N ALA A 726 -9.11 22.64 25.69
CA ALA A 726 -10.25 23.10 24.89
C ALA A 726 -10.53 24.59 25.07
N SER A 727 -9.98 25.40 24.19
CA SER A 727 -10.10 26.84 24.13
C SER A 727 -11.47 27.27 23.68
N THR A 728 -12.00 28.29 24.33
CA THR A 728 -13.09 29.12 23.82
C THR A 728 -12.75 29.73 22.45
N SER A 729 -11.46 29.82 22.11
CA SER A 729 -10.97 30.40 20.85
C SER A 729 -11.16 29.51 19.62
N ILE A 730 -11.34 28.18 19.80
CA ILE A 730 -11.51 27.23 18.68
C ILE A 730 -12.70 26.26 18.83
N PRO A 731 -13.91 26.76 19.19
CA PRO A 731 -15.04 25.88 19.50
C PRO A 731 -15.46 24.95 18.36
N LYS A 732 -15.23 25.35 17.10
CA LYS A 732 -15.54 24.51 15.92
C LYS A 732 -14.56 23.35 15.73
N ALA A 733 -13.34 23.48 16.17
CA ALA A 733 -12.32 22.42 16.11
C ALA A 733 -12.59 21.30 17.12
N LYS A 734 -13.22 21.59 18.27
CA LYS A 734 -13.47 20.63 19.34
C LYS A 734 -14.20 19.39 18.88
N ALA A 735 -15.27 19.53 18.09
CA ALA A 735 -16.03 18.38 17.58
C ALA A 735 -15.21 17.51 16.63
N LYS A 736 -14.32 18.12 15.82
CA LYS A 736 -13.42 17.38 14.92
C LYS A 736 -12.32 16.67 15.69
N LEU A 737 -11.73 17.34 16.69
CA LEU A 737 -10.75 16.74 17.60
C LEU A 737 -11.35 15.55 18.35
N GLN A 738 -12.56 15.69 18.90
CA GLN A 738 -13.26 14.61 19.55
C GLN A 738 -13.49 13.42 18.59
N THR A 739 -13.83 13.68 17.34
CA THR A 739 -14.00 12.61 16.34
C THR A 739 -12.68 11.87 16.07
N LEU A 740 -11.56 12.60 16.02
CA LEU A 740 -10.24 11.97 15.84
C LEU A 740 -9.88 11.11 17.06
N SER A 741 -10.09 11.63 18.28
CA SER A 741 -9.87 10.89 19.52
C SER A 741 -10.77 9.66 19.61
N ASP A 742 -12.09 9.79 19.31
CA ASP A 742 -13.05 8.69 19.25
C ASP A 742 -12.67 7.58 18.26
N LEU A 743 -11.88 7.92 17.24
CA LEU A 743 -11.32 7.00 16.24
C LEU A 743 -9.97 6.38 16.65
N GLY A 744 -9.50 6.64 17.88
CA GLY A 744 -8.21 6.18 18.36
C GLY A 744 -7.02 6.86 17.66
N LEU A 745 -7.20 8.10 17.19
CA LEU A 745 -6.14 8.92 16.59
C LEU A 745 -5.69 10.05 17.54
N GLY A 746 -6.05 9.96 18.82
CA GLY A 746 -5.78 10.97 19.83
C GLY A 746 -4.30 11.27 20.04
N TYR A 747 -3.45 10.29 19.84
CA TYR A 747 -1.98 10.39 19.98
C TYR A 747 -1.26 11.06 18.80
N LEU A 748 -1.92 11.23 17.65
CA LEU A 748 -1.29 11.87 16.50
C LEU A 748 -1.14 13.37 16.73
N THR A 749 0.02 13.92 16.36
CA THR A 749 0.20 15.37 16.35
C THR A 749 -0.56 16.00 15.19
N LEU A 750 -1.10 17.18 15.40
CA LEU A 750 -1.83 17.90 14.34
C LEU A 750 -0.95 18.26 13.13
N GLY A 751 0.35 18.45 13.37
CA GLY A 751 1.36 18.74 12.35
C GLY A 751 1.90 17.50 11.63
N GLU A 752 1.54 16.27 12.06
CA GLU A 752 1.97 15.02 11.46
C GLU A 752 1.66 14.99 9.98
N ALA A 753 2.66 14.64 9.18
CA ALA A 753 2.51 14.54 7.72
C ALA A 753 1.69 13.30 7.33
N THR A 754 0.65 13.46 6.51
CA THR A 754 -0.21 12.33 6.13
C THR A 754 0.50 11.17 5.40
N PRO A 755 1.61 11.37 4.66
CA PRO A 755 2.38 10.24 4.11
C PRO A 755 3.12 9.40 5.17
N ALA A 756 3.34 9.93 6.38
CA ALA A 756 4.00 9.21 7.48
C ALA A 756 3.04 8.25 8.22
N LEU A 757 1.73 8.43 8.05
CA LEU A 757 0.71 7.63 8.71
C LEU A 757 0.72 6.17 8.25
N SER A 758 0.48 5.25 9.18
CA SER A 758 0.22 3.84 8.86
C SER A 758 -1.05 3.68 8.01
N GLY A 759 -1.27 2.49 7.42
CA GLY A 759 -2.46 2.20 6.63
C GLY A 759 -3.75 2.42 7.42
N GLY A 760 -3.82 1.87 8.63
CA GLY A 760 -4.98 1.99 9.50
C GLY A 760 -5.23 3.42 10.00
N GLU A 761 -4.17 4.19 10.32
CA GLU A 761 -4.30 5.61 10.69
C GLU A 761 -4.85 6.44 9.53
N ALA A 762 -4.36 6.20 8.32
CA ALA A 762 -4.85 6.88 7.12
C ALA A 762 -6.33 6.57 6.87
N GLN A 763 -6.77 5.32 7.03
CA GLN A 763 -8.17 4.93 6.90
C GLN A 763 -9.05 5.63 7.95
N ARG A 764 -8.64 5.61 9.22
CA ARG A 764 -9.38 6.24 10.31
C ARG A 764 -9.45 7.76 10.13
N LEU A 765 -8.39 8.39 9.61
CA LEU A 765 -8.38 9.81 9.28
C LEU A 765 -9.31 10.14 8.11
N LYS A 766 -9.40 9.27 7.07
CA LYS A 766 -10.39 9.39 5.98
C LYS A 766 -11.81 9.32 6.53
N LEU A 767 -12.07 8.37 7.42
CA LEU A 767 -13.37 8.21 8.05
C LEU A 767 -13.75 9.45 8.87
N ALA A 768 -12.81 10.02 9.64
CA ALA A 768 -13.04 11.25 10.40
C ALA A 768 -13.57 12.39 9.53
N GLY A 769 -13.03 12.55 8.33
CA GLY A 769 -13.48 13.55 7.35
C GLY A 769 -14.92 13.36 6.87
N GLU A 770 -15.44 12.13 6.90
CA GLU A 770 -16.78 11.79 6.44
C GLU A 770 -17.82 11.82 7.58
N MET A 771 -17.43 11.63 8.82
CA MET A 771 -18.36 11.48 9.97
C MET A 771 -19.20 12.75 10.27
N HIS A 772 -18.75 13.90 9.82
CA HIS A 772 -19.49 15.17 9.99
C HIS A 772 -20.55 15.42 8.92
N LYS A 773 -20.61 14.60 7.87
CA LYS A 773 -21.58 14.70 6.77
C LYS A 773 -22.86 13.93 7.11
N LYS A 774 -23.93 14.17 6.34
CA LYS A 774 -25.19 13.41 6.47
C LYS A 774 -24.96 11.96 6.08
N GLN A 775 -25.47 10.98 6.85
CA GLN A 775 -25.10 9.55 6.70
C GLN A 775 -26.27 8.64 6.29
N ALA A 776 -27.50 9.05 6.52
CA ALA A 776 -28.71 8.23 6.37
C ALA A 776 -28.98 7.64 4.96
N ASP A 777 -28.35 8.20 3.93
CA ASP A 777 -28.49 7.80 2.53
C ASP A 777 -27.13 7.44 1.90
N ALA A 778 -26.16 7.06 2.73
CA ALA A 778 -24.80 6.75 2.32
C ALA A 778 -24.46 5.26 2.49
N LEU A 779 -23.69 4.75 1.52
CA LEU A 779 -22.98 3.49 1.63
C LEU A 779 -21.52 3.78 1.97
N PHE A 780 -21.05 3.21 3.06
CA PHE A 780 -19.63 3.19 3.43
C PHE A 780 -19.06 1.81 3.11
N VAL A 781 -17.98 1.79 2.36
CA VAL A 781 -17.23 0.57 2.04
C VAL A 781 -15.85 0.70 2.66
N PHE A 782 -15.48 -0.25 3.50
CA PHE A 782 -14.18 -0.34 4.15
C PHE A 782 -13.41 -1.53 3.57
N ASP A 783 -12.16 -1.30 3.23
CA ASP A 783 -11.25 -2.33 2.70
C ASP A 783 -10.19 -2.63 3.77
N GLU A 784 -10.33 -3.78 4.43
CA GLU A 784 -9.48 -4.29 5.50
C GLU A 784 -9.18 -3.23 6.61
N PRO A 785 -10.20 -2.68 7.28
CA PRO A 785 -10.01 -1.59 8.24
C PRO A 785 -9.35 -2.01 9.57
N THR A 786 -9.21 -3.30 9.84
CA THR A 786 -8.54 -3.83 11.05
C THR A 786 -7.03 -3.98 10.89
N ILE A 787 -6.49 -3.69 9.69
CA ILE A 787 -5.05 -3.78 9.43
C ILE A 787 -4.24 -3.03 10.50
N GLY A 788 -3.31 -3.73 11.16
CA GLY A 788 -2.40 -3.16 12.16
C GLY A 788 -3.10 -2.69 13.44
N LEU A 789 -4.29 -3.21 13.76
CA LEU A 789 -5.02 -2.89 14.96
C LEU A 789 -4.87 -3.97 16.02
N HIS A 790 -4.56 -3.52 17.25
CA HIS A 790 -4.70 -4.35 18.44
C HIS A 790 -6.19 -4.67 18.69
N PRO A 791 -6.56 -5.82 19.30
CA PRO A 791 -7.96 -6.14 19.59
C PRO A 791 -8.73 -5.03 20.32
N ALA A 792 -8.10 -4.32 21.25
CA ALA A 792 -8.69 -3.14 21.89
C ALA A 792 -9.02 -2.00 20.91
N ASP A 793 -8.20 -1.80 19.87
CA ASP A 793 -8.44 -0.80 18.83
C ASP A 793 -9.56 -1.27 17.87
N VAL A 794 -9.70 -2.58 17.64
CA VAL A 794 -10.84 -3.17 16.91
C VAL A 794 -12.15 -2.89 17.62
N GLU A 795 -12.19 -2.95 18.95
CA GLU A 795 -13.38 -2.55 19.73
C GLU A 795 -13.76 -1.07 19.48
N VAL A 796 -12.77 -0.17 19.43
CA VAL A 796 -13.00 1.26 19.11
C VAL A 796 -13.57 1.41 17.70
N LEU A 797 -12.99 0.74 16.72
CA LEU A 797 -13.46 0.76 15.34
C LEU A 797 -14.90 0.25 15.22
N LEU A 798 -15.23 -0.87 15.86
CA LEU A 798 -16.58 -1.44 15.85
C LEU A 798 -17.62 -0.48 16.43
N ARG A 799 -17.32 0.25 17.52
CA ARG A 799 -18.20 1.29 18.07
C ARG A 799 -18.46 2.41 17.06
N VAL A 800 -17.45 2.78 16.27
CA VAL A 800 -17.61 3.82 15.24
C VAL A 800 -18.47 3.30 14.10
N LEU A 801 -18.23 2.06 13.61
CA LEU A 801 -19.06 1.44 12.57
C LEU A 801 -20.52 1.29 13.03
N GLN A 802 -20.74 0.94 14.30
CA GLN A 802 -22.06 0.90 14.90
C GLN A 802 -22.76 2.26 14.87
N ARG A 803 -22.07 3.35 15.25
CA ARG A 803 -22.62 4.73 15.17
C ARG A 803 -23.03 5.11 13.74
N LEU A 804 -22.31 4.65 12.70
CA LEU A 804 -22.69 4.87 11.29
C LEU A 804 -24.02 4.16 10.97
N VAL A 805 -24.16 2.88 11.36
CA VAL A 805 -25.38 2.08 11.16
C VAL A 805 -26.56 2.69 11.90
N GLU A 806 -26.39 3.16 13.13
CA GLU A 806 -27.42 3.84 13.96
C GLU A 806 -27.90 5.14 13.31
N LYS A 807 -27.00 5.88 12.64
CA LYS A 807 -27.34 7.07 11.86
C LYS A 807 -27.97 6.76 10.48
N GLY A 808 -28.22 5.48 10.19
CA GLY A 808 -28.91 5.00 9.00
C GLY A 808 -28.02 4.72 7.80
N ALA A 809 -26.69 4.71 7.96
CA ALA A 809 -25.78 4.32 6.89
C ALA A 809 -25.82 2.80 6.65
N THR A 810 -25.55 2.39 5.43
CA THR A 810 -25.22 1.00 5.09
C THR A 810 -23.70 0.86 5.11
N VAL A 811 -23.19 -0.18 5.78
CA VAL A 811 -21.76 -0.42 5.93
C VAL A 811 -21.38 -1.75 5.32
N ILE A 812 -20.41 -1.77 4.44
CA ILE A 812 -19.78 -2.96 3.89
C ILE A 812 -18.32 -2.96 4.33
N VAL A 813 -17.85 -4.09 4.82
CA VAL A 813 -16.47 -4.28 5.24
C VAL A 813 -15.90 -5.50 4.52
N ILE A 814 -14.82 -5.32 3.77
CA ILE A 814 -14.03 -6.45 3.25
C ILE A 814 -13.04 -6.80 4.34
N GLU A 815 -13.11 -8.03 4.90
CA GLU A 815 -12.35 -8.35 6.08
C GLU A 815 -11.96 -9.83 6.21
N HIS A 816 -10.85 -10.04 6.96
CA HIS A 816 -10.35 -11.33 7.40
C HIS A 816 -10.34 -11.47 8.93
N ASP A 817 -10.43 -10.36 9.66
CA ASP A 817 -10.47 -10.33 11.10
C ASP A 817 -11.75 -10.99 11.62
N LEU A 818 -11.58 -12.03 12.41
CA LEU A 818 -12.68 -12.86 12.91
C LEU A 818 -13.56 -12.11 13.92
N ASP A 819 -12.99 -11.22 14.71
CA ASP A 819 -13.72 -10.43 15.69
C ASP A 819 -14.67 -9.44 15.00
N LEU A 820 -14.22 -8.79 13.93
CA LEU A 820 -15.07 -7.91 13.13
C LEU A 820 -16.16 -8.71 12.40
N ILE A 821 -15.81 -9.84 11.81
CA ILE A 821 -16.77 -10.72 11.12
C ILE A 821 -17.83 -11.22 12.11
N ALA A 822 -17.45 -11.67 13.31
CA ALA A 822 -18.36 -12.11 14.37
C ALA A 822 -19.34 -11.00 14.82
N ASN A 823 -18.91 -9.74 14.76
CA ASN A 823 -19.73 -8.58 15.11
C ASN A 823 -20.57 -8.02 13.93
N SER A 824 -20.49 -8.60 12.73
CA SER A 824 -21.29 -8.18 11.57
C SER A 824 -22.73 -8.65 11.64
N ASP A 825 -23.69 -7.89 11.11
CA ASP A 825 -25.09 -8.32 10.99
C ASP A 825 -25.23 -9.43 9.95
N TYR A 826 -24.51 -9.28 8.84
CA TYR A 826 -24.57 -10.16 7.67
C TYR A 826 -23.18 -10.45 7.15
N VAL A 827 -22.94 -11.67 6.72
CA VAL A 827 -21.65 -12.11 6.16
C VAL A 827 -21.86 -12.69 4.79
N ILE A 828 -21.04 -12.34 3.85
CA ILE A 828 -20.94 -12.94 2.51
C ILE A 828 -19.56 -13.57 2.40
N ASP A 829 -19.51 -14.90 2.42
CA ASP A 829 -18.28 -15.67 2.34
C ASP A 829 -18.01 -16.09 0.89
N MET A 830 -16.89 -15.63 0.34
CA MET A 830 -16.46 -15.90 -1.02
C MET A 830 -15.42 -17.01 -1.07
N GLY A 831 -15.54 -17.89 -2.03
CA GLY A 831 -14.64 -19.05 -2.13
C GLY A 831 -15.07 -20.02 -3.23
N PRO A 832 -14.87 -21.34 -2.98
CA PRO A 832 -14.28 -21.97 -1.77
C PRO A 832 -12.76 -21.81 -1.64
N GLY A 833 -12.06 -21.52 -2.76
CA GLY A 833 -10.62 -21.31 -2.83
C GLY A 833 -10.25 -19.95 -3.40
N GLY A 834 -8.96 -19.75 -3.72
CA GLY A 834 -8.47 -18.61 -4.49
C GLY A 834 -8.39 -18.93 -5.99
N GLY A 835 -8.25 -17.90 -6.83
CA GLY A 835 -8.10 -18.07 -8.28
C GLY A 835 -9.33 -18.71 -8.95
N GLU A 836 -9.13 -19.65 -9.86
CA GLU A 836 -10.21 -20.35 -10.57
C GLU A 836 -11.10 -21.20 -9.66
N ALA A 837 -10.55 -21.69 -8.54
CA ALA A 837 -11.32 -22.41 -7.52
C ALA A 837 -12.18 -21.48 -6.65
N GLY A 838 -12.07 -20.17 -6.84
CA GLY A 838 -12.85 -19.15 -6.13
C GLY A 838 -13.96 -18.54 -6.97
N GLY A 839 -14.29 -17.30 -6.65
CA GLY A 839 -15.19 -16.47 -7.44
C GLY A 839 -16.67 -16.78 -7.28
N GLU A 840 -17.06 -17.58 -6.28
CA GLU A 840 -18.45 -17.92 -5.94
C GLU A 840 -18.81 -17.42 -4.54
N ILE A 841 -20.08 -17.24 -4.27
CA ILE A 841 -20.59 -17.05 -2.91
C ILE A 841 -20.84 -18.44 -2.33
N VAL A 842 -20.00 -18.83 -1.37
CA VAL A 842 -20.10 -20.12 -0.69
C VAL A 842 -21.25 -20.11 0.32
N CYS A 843 -21.37 -19.00 1.04
CA CYS A 843 -22.40 -18.81 2.05
C CYS A 843 -22.74 -17.32 2.21
N ALA A 844 -24.00 -17.03 2.53
CA ALA A 844 -24.44 -15.69 2.89
C ALA A 844 -25.53 -15.77 3.96
N GLY A 845 -25.34 -15.06 5.08
CA GLY A 845 -26.25 -15.10 6.24
C GLY A 845 -25.66 -14.43 7.46
N THR A 846 -26.23 -14.69 8.64
CA THR A 846 -25.63 -14.24 9.90
C THR A 846 -24.32 -14.99 10.17
N PRO A 847 -23.45 -14.51 11.05
CA PRO A 847 -22.22 -15.23 11.42
C PRO A 847 -22.50 -16.68 11.87
N GLU A 848 -23.56 -16.91 12.64
CA GLU A 848 -23.99 -18.26 13.06
C GLU A 848 -24.37 -19.15 11.87
N HIS A 849 -25.02 -18.57 10.85
CA HIS A 849 -25.37 -19.32 9.65
C HIS A 849 -24.08 -19.74 8.90
N VAL A 850 -23.10 -18.84 8.78
CA VAL A 850 -21.83 -19.12 8.11
C VAL A 850 -21.04 -20.24 8.79
N VAL A 851 -21.07 -20.32 10.13
CA VAL A 851 -20.45 -21.43 10.91
C VAL A 851 -21.09 -22.78 10.55
N THR A 852 -22.36 -22.80 10.19
CA THR A 852 -23.05 -24.05 9.82
C THR A 852 -22.81 -24.49 8.39
N CYS A 853 -22.27 -23.61 7.55
CA CYS A 853 -22.00 -23.89 6.14
C CYS A 853 -20.74 -24.76 5.99
N THR A 854 -20.90 -26.00 5.56
CA THR A 854 -19.82 -26.99 5.42
C THR A 854 -18.73 -26.58 4.40
N GLY A 855 -19.07 -25.73 3.43
CA GLY A 855 -18.13 -25.23 2.39
C GLY A 855 -17.36 -23.98 2.82
N SER A 856 -17.76 -23.34 3.91
CA SER A 856 -17.14 -22.10 4.39
C SER A 856 -15.83 -22.38 5.13
N VAL A 857 -14.73 -21.88 4.57
CA VAL A 857 -13.42 -21.93 5.25
C VAL A 857 -13.42 -20.96 6.42
N THR A 858 -13.93 -19.74 6.23
CA THR A 858 -14.07 -18.72 7.28
C THR A 858 -14.91 -19.24 8.46
N GLY A 859 -16.01 -19.96 8.18
CA GLY A 859 -16.89 -20.51 9.20
C GLY A 859 -16.22 -21.46 10.19
N LYS A 860 -15.18 -22.19 9.74
CA LYS A 860 -14.40 -23.08 10.63
C LYS A 860 -13.65 -22.30 11.71
N TYR A 861 -13.05 -21.17 11.33
CA TYR A 861 -12.28 -20.31 12.24
C TYR A 861 -13.17 -19.40 13.06
N LEU A 862 -14.35 -19.05 12.56
CA LEU A 862 -15.33 -18.22 13.27
C LEU A 862 -16.03 -18.97 14.43
N LYS A 863 -16.14 -20.29 14.32
CA LYS A 863 -16.87 -21.14 15.30
C LYS A 863 -16.46 -20.94 16.76
N PRO A 864 -15.18 -20.78 17.12
CA PRO A 864 -14.76 -20.59 18.52
C PRO A 864 -15.19 -19.25 19.13
N LEU A 865 -15.57 -18.25 18.29
CA LEU A 865 -15.90 -16.89 18.72
C LEU A 865 -17.40 -16.62 18.87
N LEU A 866 -18.25 -17.56 18.47
CA LEU A 866 -19.71 -17.50 18.53
C LEU A 866 -20.29 -18.52 19.49
#